data_f159d411c16eebcba1fb1a7bfbfa4b05
#
_entry.id   f159d411c16eebcba1fb1a7bfbfa4b05
#
_cell.length_a   1.000
_cell.length_b   1.000
_cell.length_c   1.000
_cell.angle_alpha   90.00
_cell.angle_beta   90.00
_cell.angle_gamma   90.00
#
_symmetry.space_group_name_H-M   'P 1'
#
loop_
_entity.id
_entity.type
_entity.pdbx_description
1 polymer ?
#
loop_
_entity_poly.entity_id
_entity_poly.type
_entity_poly.pdbx_seq_one_letter_code
_entity_poly.pdbx_strand_id
1 'polypeptide(L)'
;MSERQAPAKWQRLEQWLLFLLLLLAAGLRFYRLDGSSLWSDEGNTWALLSRSFAQIAQDAAADIHPPGYYWLLKLWTLVAGTNAWGMRSFSALAGVLLVYVIFRLGRLLEDEQPSLRGVALLATLLAALNPFQIYYSQEARMYLLLALVSATLFWSLYRLLTSATGVSVGAVVGYAGSGIVGLWTHYSFPIVLAAAGLTFLVLYLSSSRIRKHKARGGPLGANQAIFWRFVGLNALIILAYLPWLPTAIARILHWPQGGESIPFVEGMQLTLRTLLFGSLREAPDLAWPWLLGAALLPLWALARRWQERSLWPLALWFLAPIVLMFGLGLFSDAFLKFLLTASPAWALLMAVGVWSLPKPRVWWPPFVAGSIALAAFTLPTYYTSPTTRDNYAGIARYLQATAQPAQALVILDAPGQQEVWQYYTKYDQLTMPTLALPQQRPPDPTATIATLEAAVDNRATLYALFWATDEADPERLVERWLDQHAFKGLESWQGNLRFVTYVQPTDLACNELSSPPRFGKAIRLTALCQPATPQTVAAGEVALVGLRWQTEAGLPQRYKVTVQVLDSRNNVIAQRDSEPVGGSLPTDQWPVGATVVDNHGVLIPPGTPPGAYRIIIALYDQNSGERLRLPDDHDYFVLGEVEVVRPQQSLPAALLPLQQLIHQKLGPLELVGY
;
A
#
# COMPACT_ATOMS: atom_id res chain seq x y z
N MET A 1 -36.94 16.91 -37.22
CA MET A 1 -35.96 17.81 -36.61
C MET A 1 -34.60 17.29 -37.03
N SER A 2 -33.90 18.01 -37.91
CA SER A 2 -32.58 17.63 -38.45
C SER A 2 -31.59 17.52 -37.30
N GLU A 3 -30.92 16.39 -37.23
CA GLU A 3 -29.72 16.20 -36.38
C GLU A 3 -28.69 17.28 -36.77
N ARG A 4 -28.51 18.30 -35.94
CA ARG A 4 -27.39 19.21 -36.09
C ARG A 4 -26.12 18.42 -35.70
N GLN A 5 -25.51 17.73 -36.65
CA GLN A 5 -24.16 17.18 -36.50
C GLN A 5 -23.24 18.33 -36.10
N ALA A 6 -22.36 18.06 -35.10
CA ALA A 6 -21.37 19.04 -34.72
C ALA A 6 -20.52 19.43 -35.94
N PRO A 7 -20.09 20.72 -36.10
CA PRO A 7 -19.22 21.14 -37.19
C PRO A 7 -18.00 20.22 -37.27
N ALA A 8 -17.59 19.83 -38.48
CA ALA A 8 -16.45 18.91 -38.68
C ALA A 8 -15.15 19.38 -37.98
N LYS A 9 -14.98 20.71 -37.85
CA LYS A 9 -13.87 21.30 -37.07
C LYS A 9 -13.91 20.93 -35.58
N TRP A 10 -15.12 20.91 -34.96
CA TRP A 10 -15.27 20.54 -33.55
C TRP A 10 -14.99 19.05 -33.33
N GLN A 11 -15.44 18.18 -34.20
CA GLN A 11 -15.18 16.74 -34.12
C GLN A 11 -13.66 16.44 -34.21
N ARG A 12 -12.95 17.11 -35.09
CA ARG A 12 -11.49 17.01 -35.20
C ARG A 12 -10.80 17.49 -33.91
N LEU A 13 -11.20 18.65 -33.39
CA LEU A 13 -10.64 19.19 -32.15
C LEU A 13 -10.87 18.23 -30.97
N GLU A 14 -12.06 17.70 -30.85
CA GLU A 14 -12.39 16.73 -29.80
C GLU A 14 -11.53 15.44 -29.88
N GLN A 15 -11.30 14.93 -31.09
CA GLN A 15 -10.41 13.79 -31.31
C GLN A 15 -8.96 14.08 -30.92
N TRP A 16 -8.47 15.27 -31.27
CA TRP A 16 -7.14 15.71 -30.85
C TRP A 16 -7.02 15.88 -29.34
N LEU A 17 -8.00 16.49 -28.70
CA LEU A 17 -8.03 16.62 -27.24
C LEU A 17 -8.11 15.26 -26.56
N LEU A 18 -8.93 14.33 -27.03
CA LEU A 18 -8.97 12.97 -26.53
C LEU A 18 -7.59 12.28 -26.67
N PHE A 19 -6.96 12.39 -27.83
CA PHE A 19 -5.62 11.83 -28.05
C PHE A 19 -4.61 12.38 -27.05
N LEU A 20 -4.59 13.71 -26.84
CA LEU A 20 -3.69 14.32 -25.85
C LEU A 20 -4.00 13.89 -24.42
N LEU A 21 -5.28 13.74 -24.05
CA LEU A 21 -5.68 13.24 -22.72
C LEU A 21 -5.29 11.76 -22.50
N LEU A 22 -5.37 10.93 -23.54
CA LEU A 22 -4.92 9.55 -23.47
C LEU A 22 -3.39 9.44 -23.38
N LEU A 23 -2.65 10.31 -24.10
CA LEU A 23 -1.20 10.40 -23.94
C LEU A 23 -0.80 10.87 -22.54
N LEU A 24 -1.50 11.86 -21.99
CA LEU A 24 -1.30 12.29 -20.60
C LEU A 24 -1.59 11.14 -19.62
N ALA A 25 -2.72 10.45 -19.79
CA ALA A 25 -3.09 9.31 -18.97
C ALA A 25 -2.05 8.19 -19.03
N ALA A 26 -1.51 7.89 -20.23
CA ALA A 26 -0.45 6.91 -20.41
C ALA A 26 0.85 7.39 -19.75
N GLY A 27 1.26 8.64 -20.01
CA GLY A 27 2.46 9.22 -19.40
C GLY A 27 2.45 9.10 -17.89
N LEU A 28 1.36 9.53 -17.23
CA LEU A 28 1.24 9.48 -15.76
C LEU A 28 1.23 8.04 -15.21
N ARG A 29 0.64 7.08 -15.92
CA ARG A 29 0.52 5.69 -15.44
C ARG A 29 1.77 4.85 -15.69
N PHE A 30 2.53 5.16 -16.74
CA PHE A 30 3.77 4.45 -17.06
C PHE A 30 5.03 5.13 -16.49
N TYR A 31 4.92 6.39 -16.02
CA TYR A 31 6.04 7.11 -15.41
C TYR A 31 6.49 6.41 -14.13
N ARG A 32 7.78 6.05 -14.05
CA ARG A 32 8.42 5.35 -12.93
C ARG A 32 7.65 4.11 -12.47
N LEU A 33 7.14 3.31 -13.41
CA LEU A 33 6.29 2.16 -13.15
C LEU A 33 6.99 1.09 -12.27
N ASP A 34 8.30 0.98 -12.37
CA ASP A 34 9.19 0.15 -11.56
C ASP A 34 9.93 0.91 -10.45
N GLY A 35 9.62 2.20 -10.27
CA GLY A 35 10.31 3.08 -9.33
C GLY A 35 10.02 2.77 -7.85
N SER A 36 8.90 2.15 -7.54
CA SER A 36 8.55 1.70 -6.19
C SER A 36 8.77 0.19 -6.02
N SER A 37 9.10 -0.21 -4.80
CA SER A 37 9.22 -1.63 -4.43
C SER A 37 7.92 -2.39 -4.71
N LEU A 38 8.02 -3.70 -5.03
CA LEU A 38 6.89 -4.62 -4.90
C LEU A 38 6.59 -4.79 -3.40
N TRP A 39 5.33 -4.91 -3.07
CA TRP A 39 4.89 -5.23 -1.72
C TRP A 39 4.35 -6.68 -1.65
N SER A 40 3.99 -7.17 -0.47
CA SER A 40 3.63 -8.56 -0.21
C SER A 40 2.65 -9.14 -1.23
N ASP A 41 1.53 -8.45 -1.50
CA ASP A 41 0.52 -8.94 -2.46
C ASP A 41 1.03 -9.01 -3.92
N GLU A 42 1.94 -8.11 -4.33
CA GLU A 42 2.56 -8.19 -5.66
C GLU A 42 3.58 -9.33 -5.73
N GLY A 43 4.27 -9.62 -4.61
CA GLY A 43 5.13 -10.81 -4.47
C GLY A 43 4.33 -12.10 -4.64
N ASN A 44 3.19 -12.22 -3.97
CA ASN A 44 2.26 -13.35 -4.14
C ASN A 44 1.78 -13.47 -5.60
N THR A 45 1.45 -12.35 -6.23
CA THR A 45 1.07 -12.32 -7.65
C THR A 45 2.21 -12.84 -8.52
N TRP A 46 3.44 -12.39 -8.30
CA TRP A 46 4.63 -12.85 -9.03
C TRP A 46 4.87 -14.36 -8.86
N ALA A 47 4.76 -14.88 -7.65
CA ALA A 47 4.95 -16.30 -7.38
C ALA A 47 3.94 -17.17 -8.14
N LEU A 48 2.68 -16.73 -8.23
CA LEU A 48 1.64 -17.41 -9.02
C LEU A 48 1.95 -17.49 -10.51
N LEU A 49 2.69 -16.53 -11.08
CA LEU A 49 3.01 -16.54 -12.52
C LEU A 49 3.91 -17.70 -12.94
N SER A 50 4.68 -18.28 -12.01
CA SER A 50 5.51 -19.46 -12.27
C SER A 50 4.70 -20.77 -12.34
N ARG A 51 3.46 -20.79 -11.80
CA ARG A 51 2.61 -21.96 -11.68
C ARG A 51 1.81 -22.21 -12.95
N SER A 52 1.35 -23.44 -13.18
CA SER A 52 0.42 -23.76 -14.28
C SER A 52 -0.94 -23.10 -14.04
N PHE A 53 -1.77 -22.96 -15.09
CA PHE A 53 -3.13 -22.41 -14.96
C PHE A 53 -4.00 -23.20 -13.96
N ALA A 54 -3.83 -24.52 -13.91
CA ALA A 54 -4.55 -25.36 -12.95
C ALA A 54 -4.08 -25.13 -11.52
N GLN A 55 -2.78 -25.00 -11.28
CA GLN A 55 -2.22 -24.66 -9.98
C GLN A 55 -2.66 -23.28 -9.51
N ILE A 56 -2.66 -22.27 -10.41
CA ILE A 56 -3.21 -20.95 -10.09
C ILE A 56 -4.67 -21.04 -9.61
N ALA A 57 -5.49 -21.90 -10.26
CA ALA A 57 -6.86 -22.10 -9.81
C ALA A 57 -6.94 -22.78 -8.44
N GLN A 58 -6.10 -23.78 -8.19
CA GLN A 58 -6.04 -24.46 -6.89
C GLN A 58 -5.64 -23.52 -5.75
N ASP A 59 -4.62 -22.68 -6.00
CA ASP A 59 -4.15 -21.71 -5.02
C ASP A 59 -5.21 -20.61 -4.78
N ALA A 60 -5.82 -20.10 -5.85
CA ALA A 60 -6.92 -19.13 -5.75
C ALA A 60 -8.15 -19.71 -5.02
N ALA A 61 -8.38 -21.03 -5.08
CA ALA A 61 -9.41 -21.68 -4.30
C ALA A 61 -9.13 -21.67 -2.80
N ALA A 62 -7.87 -21.52 -2.39
CA ALA A 62 -7.46 -21.33 -0.99
C ALA A 62 -7.34 -19.84 -0.60
N ASP A 63 -7.35 -18.91 -1.57
CA ASP A 63 -7.20 -17.46 -1.38
C ASP A 63 -8.56 -16.73 -1.40
N ILE A 64 -8.52 -15.41 -1.18
CA ILE A 64 -9.67 -14.49 -1.18
C ILE A 64 -9.99 -13.91 -2.55
N HIS A 65 -9.32 -14.34 -3.62
CA HIS A 65 -9.52 -13.83 -4.98
C HIS A 65 -9.71 -14.97 -6.00
N PRO A 66 -10.61 -14.79 -7.00
CA PRO A 66 -10.72 -15.73 -8.11
C PRO A 66 -9.48 -15.73 -9.01
N PRO A 67 -9.23 -16.80 -9.81
CA PRO A 67 -8.00 -16.96 -10.58
C PRO A 67 -7.91 -16.11 -11.86
N GLY A 68 -8.99 -15.50 -12.32
CA GLY A 68 -9.08 -14.90 -13.65
C GLY A 68 -8.09 -13.77 -13.91
N TYR A 69 -7.85 -12.91 -12.92
CA TYR A 69 -6.82 -11.88 -13.02
C TYR A 69 -5.42 -12.48 -13.24
N TYR A 70 -5.05 -13.48 -12.45
CA TYR A 70 -3.74 -14.11 -12.51
C TYR A 70 -3.52 -14.86 -13.83
N TRP A 71 -4.57 -15.46 -14.40
CA TRP A 71 -4.52 -16.06 -15.72
C TRP A 71 -4.26 -15.03 -16.83
N LEU A 72 -4.97 -13.89 -16.79
CA LEU A 72 -4.78 -12.82 -17.77
C LEU A 72 -3.39 -12.19 -17.64
N LEU A 73 -2.95 -11.95 -16.40
CA LEU A 73 -1.61 -11.42 -16.15
C LEU A 73 -0.52 -12.40 -16.62
N LYS A 74 -0.67 -13.70 -16.37
CA LYS A 74 0.27 -14.73 -16.85
C LYS A 74 0.40 -14.70 -18.37
N LEU A 75 -0.72 -14.59 -19.10
CA LEU A 75 -0.68 -14.44 -20.56
C LEU A 75 0.02 -13.14 -20.98
N TRP A 76 -0.24 -12.03 -20.29
CA TRP A 76 0.41 -10.75 -20.55
C TRP A 76 1.91 -10.81 -20.34
N THR A 77 2.37 -11.45 -19.27
CA THR A 77 3.80 -11.56 -18.96
C THR A 77 4.61 -12.42 -19.92
N LEU A 78 3.96 -13.21 -20.78
CA LEU A 78 4.66 -13.88 -21.90
C LEU A 78 5.29 -12.88 -22.88
N VAL A 79 4.72 -11.68 -22.98
CA VAL A 79 5.20 -10.61 -23.87
C VAL A 79 5.93 -9.51 -23.07
N ALA A 80 5.37 -9.12 -21.90
CA ALA A 80 5.87 -7.99 -21.13
C ALA A 80 6.96 -8.36 -20.10
N GLY A 81 7.17 -9.66 -19.84
CA GLY A 81 8.10 -10.14 -18.80
C GLY A 81 7.49 -10.16 -17.39
N THR A 82 8.21 -10.81 -16.45
CA THR A 82 7.76 -11.02 -15.06
C THR A 82 8.44 -10.08 -14.06
N ASN A 83 9.16 -9.07 -14.52
CA ASN A 83 9.70 -8.02 -13.64
C ASN A 83 8.59 -7.04 -13.23
N ALA A 84 8.87 -6.16 -12.28
CA ALA A 84 7.91 -5.18 -11.75
C ALA A 84 7.24 -4.35 -12.86
N TRP A 85 8.04 -3.86 -13.83
CA TRP A 85 7.53 -3.09 -14.95
C TRP A 85 6.58 -3.92 -15.83
N GLY A 86 6.97 -5.14 -16.20
CA GLY A 86 6.17 -6.03 -17.04
C GLY A 86 4.82 -6.38 -16.41
N MET A 87 4.80 -6.73 -15.13
CA MET A 87 3.57 -7.05 -14.40
C MET A 87 2.65 -5.84 -14.27
N ARG A 88 3.18 -4.69 -13.82
CA ARG A 88 2.41 -3.47 -13.60
C ARG A 88 1.90 -2.83 -14.88
N SER A 89 2.59 -3.06 -16.02
CA SER A 89 2.18 -2.53 -17.33
C SER A 89 0.78 -3.02 -17.76
N PHE A 90 0.34 -4.19 -17.30
CA PHE A 90 -1.02 -4.67 -17.49
C PHE A 90 -2.06 -3.77 -16.83
N SER A 91 -1.85 -3.42 -15.58
CA SER A 91 -2.73 -2.50 -14.84
C SER A 91 -2.66 -1.07 -15.38
N ALA A 92 -1.46 -0.62 -15.80
CA ALA A 92 -1.28 0.69 -16.44
C ALA A 92 -2.07 0.80 -17.74
N LEU A 93 -2.01 -0.22 -18.60
CA LEU A 93 -2.80 -0.29 -19.83
C LEU A 93 -4.30 -0.33 -19.52
N ALA A 94 -4.73 -1.15 -18.56
CA ALA A 94 -6.13 -1.18 -18.12
C ALA A 94 -6.61 0.20 -17.64
N GLY A 95 -5.75 0.97 -16.94
CA GLY A 95 -6.05 2.34 -16.52
C GLY A 95 -6.20 3.32 -17.68
N VAL A 96 -5.38 3.22 -18.73
CA VAL A 96 -5.52 4.05 -19.95
C VAL A 96 -6.82 3.70 -20.69
N LEU A 97 -7.12 2.41 -20.82
CA LEU A 97 -8.38 1.95 -21.44
C LEU A 97 -9.60 2.39 -20.63
N LEU A 98 -9.52 2.41 -19.30
CA LEU A 98 -10.57 2.94 -18.43
C LEU A 98 -10.86 4.40 -18.74
N VAL A 99 -9.84 5.25 -18.88
CA VAL A 99 -9.98 6.66 -19.25
C VAL A 99 -10.69 6.80 -20.61
N TYR A 100 -10.34 5.95 -21.59
CA TYR A 100 -11.06 5.90 -22.88
C TYR A 100 -12.53 5.49 -22.75
N VAL A 101 -12.83 4.48 -21.94
CA VAL A 101 -14.24 4.03 -21.72
C VAL A 101 -15.05 5.10 -21.02
N ILE A 102 -14.47 5.86 -20.09
CA ILE A 102 -15.13 7.03 -19.45
C ILE A 102 -15.50 8.09 -20.51
N PHE A 103 -14.60 8.39 -21.45
CA PHE A 103 -14.90 9.25 -22.59
C PHE A 103 -16.12 8.72 -23.38
N ARG A 104 -16.12 7.42 -23.70
CA ARG A 104 -17.21 6.79 -24.47
C ARG A 104 -18.55 6.83 -23.71
N LEU A 105 -18.54 6.68 -22.39
CA LEU A 105 -19.74 6.87 -21.54
C LEU A 105 -20.22 8.31 -21.55
N GLY A 106 -19.30 9.27 -21.37
CA GLY A 106 -19.61 10.69 -21.43
C GLY A 106 -20.25 11.09 -22.78
N ARG A 107 -19.73 10.55 -23.89
CA ARG A 107 -20.32 10.76 -25.24
C ARG A 107 -21.76 10.23 -25.35
N LEU A 108 -22.06 9.07 -24.75
CA LEU A 108 -23.44 8.58 -24.74
C LEU A 108 -24.37 9.51 -24.00
N LEU A 109 -23.93 10.16 -22.92
CA LEU A 109 -24.72 11.17 -22.20
C LEU A 109 -24.92 12.43 -23.04
N GLU A 110 -23.88 12.88 -23.75
CA GLU A 110 -23.97 14.06 -24.64
C GLU A 110 -24.87 13.82 -25.85
N ASP A 111 -24.85 12.60 -26.42
CA ASP A 111 -25.71 12.20 -27.54
C ASP A 111 -27.22 12.21 -27.14
N GLU A 112 -27.52 11.81 -25.90
CA GLU A 112 -28.87 11.90 -25.35
C GLU A 112 -29.25 13.33 -24.95
N GLN A 113 -28.29 14.12 -24.48
CA GLN A 113 -28.49 15.45 -23.94
C GLN A 113 -27.45 16.43 -24.47
N PRO A 114 -27.75 17.15 -25.57
CA PRO A 114 -26.85 18.14 -26.16
C PRO A 114 -26.43 19.28 -25.22
N SER A 115 -27.21 19.52 -24.15
CA SER A 115 -26.84 20.48 -23.09
C SER A 115 -25.61 20.08 -22.27
N LEU A 116 -25.22 18.81 -22.33
CA LEU A 116 -24.04 18.22 -21.63
C LEU A 116 -22.77 18.20 -22.49
N ARG A 117 -22.76 18.83 -23.68
CA ARG A 117 -21.61 18.83 -24.59
C ARG A 117 -20.37 19.39 -23.89
N GLY A 118 -19.31 18.55 -23.80
CA GLY A 118 -18.05 18.83 -23.09
C GLY A 118 -17.86 18.00 -21.81
N VAL A 119 -18.91 17.34 -21.34
CA VAL A 119 -18.86 16.44 -20.16
C VAL A 119 -17.91 15.27 -20.42
N ALA A 120 -17.91 14.70 -21.62
CA ALA A 120 -17.03 13.58 -21.97
C ALA A 120 -15.55 13.94 -21.81
N LEU A 121 -15.12 15.08 -22.35
CA LEU A 121 -13.73 15.53 -22.23
C LEU A 121 -13.36 15.90 -20.78
N LEU A 122 -14.28 16.54 -20.04
CA LEU A 122 -14.03 16.89 -18.64
C LEU A 122 -13.91 15.64 -17.75
N ALA A 123 -14.81 14.69 -17.88
CA ALA A 123 -14.73 13.42 -17.13
C ALA A 123 -13.45 12.65 -17.47
N THR A 124 -13.03 12.67 -18.75
CA THR A 124 -11.79 12.07 -19.22
C THR A 124 -10.56 12.73 -18.57
N LEU A 125 -10.53 14.06 -18.49
CA LEU A 125 -9.48 14.81 -17.81
C LEU A 125 -9.41 14.46 -16.31
N LEU A 126 -10.57 14.47 -15.63
CA LEU A 126 -10.65 14.11 -14.22
C LEU A 126 -10.11 12.69 -13.98
N ALA A 127 -10.48 11.73 -14.80
CA ALA A 127 -10.00 10.35 -14.70
C ALA A 127 -8.49 10.23 -15.05
N ALA A 128 -8.01 10.99 -16.05
CA ALA A 128 -6.60 10.97 -16.43
C ALA A 128 -5.69 11.48 -15.31
N LEU A 129 -6.14 12.51 -14.57
CA LEU A 129 -5.40 13.16 -13.48
C LEU A 129 -5.68 12.54 -12.10
N ASN A 130 -6.62 11.62 -11.96
CA ASN A 130 -7.06 11.11 -10.67
C ASN A 130 -5.96 10.29 -9.96
N PRO A 131 -5.43 10.73 -8.79
CA PRO A 131 -4.34 10.04 -8.09
C PRO A 131 -4.72 8.62 -7.66
N PHE A 132 -5.98 8.38 -7.30
CA PHE A 132 -6.47 7.07 -6.90
C PHE A 132 -6.38 6.06 -8.06
N GLN A 133 -6.83 6.44 -9.26
CA GLN A 133 -6.71 5.59 -10.44
C GLN A 133 -5.24 5.43 -10.89
N ILE A 134 -4.40 6.47 -10.76
CA ILE A 134 -2.98 6.41 -11.09
C ILE A 134 -2.26 5.43 -10.17
N TYR A 135 -2.47 5.54 -8.84
CA TYR A 135 -1.86 4.65 -7.85
C TYR A 135 -2.10 3.18 -8.19
N TYR A 136 -3.37 2.78 -8.35
CA TYR A 136 -3.71 1.38 -8.66
C TYR A 136 -3.40 0.97 -10.10
N SER A 137 -3.13 1.91 -11.01
CA SER A 137 -2.56 1.59 -12.33
C SER A 137 -1.10 1.13 -12.23
N GLN A 138 -0.42 1.46 -11.13
CA GLN A 138 0.97 1.09 -10.85
C GLN A 138 1.10 -0.07 -9.86
N GLU A 139 0.06 -0.89 -9.75
CA GLU A 139 0.06 -2.14 -8.98
C GLU A 139 -0.23 -3.33 -9.87
N ALA A 140 0.51 -4.42 -9.68
CA ALA A 140 0.24 -5.70 -10.31
C ALA A 140 -0.91 -6.43 -9.59
N ARG A 141 -2.08 -5.76 -9.50
CA ARG A 141 -3.29 -6.25 -8.82
C ARG A 141 -4.54 -6.00 -9.68
N MET A 142 -5.60 -6.70 -9.37
CA MET A 142 -6.82 -6.78 -10.19
C MET A 142 -7.69 -5.51 -10.22
N TYR A 143 -7.44 -4.51 -9.38
CA TYR A 143 -8.41 -3.43 -9.10
C TYR A 143 -8.69 -2.52 -10.30
N LEU A 144 -7.66 -2.18 -11.11
CA LEU A 144 -7.87 -1.40 -12.34
C LEU A 144 -8.60 -2.20 -13.42
N LEU A 145 -8.33 -3.49 -13.54
CA LEU A 145 -9.09 -4.35 -14.45
C LEU A 145 -10.56 -4.39 -14.03
N LEU A 146 -10.83 -4.51 -12.72
CA LEU A 146 -12.18 -4.52 -12.17
C LEU A 146 -12.94 -3.21 -12.50
N ALA A 147 -12.28 -2.06 -12.34
CA ALA A 147 -12.85 -0.76 -12.71
C ALA A 147 -13.12 -0.64 -14.22
N LEU A 148 -12.19 -1.12 -15.07
CA LEU A 148 -12.33 -1.14 -16.51
C LEU A 148 -13.51 -2.01 -16.96
N VAL A 149 -13.63 -3.24 -16.46
CA VAL A 149 -14.74 -4.13 -16.83
C VAL A 149 -16.06 -3.62 -16.28
N SER A 150 -16.10 -2.96 -15.11
CA SER A 150 -17.27 -2.27 -14.60
C SER A 150 -17.72 -1.16 -15.56
N ALA A 151 -16.80 -0.29 -15.97
CA ALA A 151 -17.09 0.80 -16.91
C ALA A 151 -17.55 0.27 -18.29
N THR A 152 -16.92 -0.78 -18.79
CA THR A 152 -17.28 -1.41 -20.06
C THR A 152 -18.64 -2.09 -19.99
N LEU A 153 -18.99 -2.70 -18.83
CA LEU A 153 -20.30 -3.28 -18.59
C LEU A 153 -21.42 -2.22 -18.70
N PHE A 154 -21.24 -1.09 -17.99
CA PHE A 154 -22.22 0.00 -18.03
C PHE A 154 -22.29 0.69 -19.40
N TRP A 155 -21.17 0.91 -20.08
CA TRP A 155 -21.15 1.41 -21.45
C TRP A 155 -21.91 0.48 -22.41
N SER A 156 -21.68 -0.84 -22.28
CA SER A 156 -22.35 -1.84 -23.12
C SER A 156 -23.83 -1.94 -22.83
N LEU A 157 -24.23 -1.93 -21.53
CA LEU A 157 -25.64 -1.91 -21.11
C LEU A 157 -26.38 -0.70 -21.69
N TYR A 158 -25.76 0.48 -21.61
CA TYR A 158 -26.33 1.69 -22.15
C TYR A 158 -26.57 1.58 -23.66
N ARG A 159 -25.60 1.05 -24.41
CA ARG A 159 -25.69 0.79 -25.84
C ARG A 159 -26.76 -0.23 -26.18
N LEU A 160 -26.92 -1.28 -25.39
CA LEU A 160 -27.96 -2.30 -25.58
C LEU A 160 -29.40 -1.72 -25.41
N LEU A 161 -29.56 -0.73 -24.52
CA LEU A 161 -30.85 -0.12 -24.21
C LEU A 161 -31.23 1.05 -25.14
N THR A 162 -30.23 1.78 -25.67
CA THR A 162 -30.46 3.00 -26.46
C THR A 162 -30.41 2.79 -27.97
N SER A 163 -29.84 1.67 -28.46
CA SER A 163 -29.71 1.40 -29.89
C SER A 163 -31.11 1.28 -30.57
N ALA A 164 -31.32 2.14 -31.56
CA ALA A 164 -32.60 2.17 -32.31
C ALA A 164 -32.57 1.21 -33.53
N THR A 165 -31.40 0.88 -34.06
CA THR A 165 -31.21 0.23 -35.38
C THR A 165 -30.74 -1.23 -35.31
N GLY A 166 -30.73 -1.83 -34.14
CA GLY A 166 -30.27 -3.22 -33.98
C GLY A 166 -29.21 -3.36 -32.91
N VAL A 167 -28.92 -4.60 -32.55
CA VAL A 167 -27.94 -4.89 -31.45
C VAL A 167 -26.53 -4.85 -32.02
N SER A 168 -25.72 -3.95 -31.51
CA SER A 168 -24.28 -3.96 -31.81
C SER A 168 -23.64 -5.21 -31.21
N VAL A 169 -22.99 -6.03 -32.02
CA VAL A 169 -22.20 -7.21 -31.57
C VAL A 169 -21.21 -6.77 -30.48
N GLY A 170 -20.55 -5.62 -30.66
CA GLY A 170 -19.63 -5.07 -29.69
C GLY A 170 -20.25 -4.79 -28.31
N ALA A 171 -21.55 -4.37 -28.27
CA ALA A 171 -22.23 -4.17 -27.00
C ALA A 171 -22.61 -5.51 -26.31
N VAL A 172 -22.98 -6.52 -27.08
CA VAL A 172 -23.25 -7.87 -26.57
C VAL A 172 -21.97 -8.50 -25.99
N VAL A 173 -20.91 -8.50 -26.79
CA VAL A 173 -19.59 -9.04 -26.36
C VAL A 173 -19.03 -8.23 -25.17
N GLY A 174 -19.14 -6.91 -25.23
CA GLY A 174 -18.72 -6.03 -24.14
C GLY A 174 -19.46 -6.31 -22.83
N TYR A 175 -20.77 -6.48 -22.85
CA TYR A 175 -21.57 -6.78 -21.67
C TYR A 175 -21.25 -8.18 -21.10
N ALA A 176 -21.35 -9.21 -21.92
CA ALA A 176 -21.10 -10.58 -21.48
C ALA A 176 -19.64 -10.80 -21.05
N GLY A 177 -18.69 -10.32 -21.86
CA GLY A 177 -17.26 -10.43 -21.58
C GLY A 177 -16.88 -9.70 -20.29
N SER A 178 -17.36 -8.47 -20.11
CA SER A 178 -17.10 -7.72 -18.85
C SER A 178 -17.73 -8.40 -17.62
N GLY A 179 -18.94 -8.96 -17.78
CA GLY A 179 -19.60 -9.69 -16.69
C GLY A 179 -18.82 -10.94 -16.29
N ILE A 180 -18.39 -11.74 -17.27
CA ILE A 180 -17.60 -12.95 -17.04
C ILE A 180 -16.25 -12.59 -16.43
N VAL A 181 -15.47 -11.72 -17.08
CA VAL A 181 -14.15 -11.32 -16.57
C VAL A 181 -14.25 -10.71 -15.18
N GLY A 182 -15.27 -9.90 -14.90
CA GLY A 182 -15.47 -9.29 -13.60
C GLY A 182 -15.70 -10.32 -12.47
N LEU A 183 -16.58 -11.31 -12.69
CA LEU A 183 -16.82 -12.38 -11.72
C LEU A 183 -15.57 -13.25 -11.49
N TRP A 184 -14.81 -13.56 -12.54
CA TRP A 184 -13.57 -14.32 -12.43
C TRP A 184 -12.38 -13.48 -11.87
N THR A 185 -12.56 -12.15 -11.73
CA THR A 185 -11.53 -11.24 -11.21
C THR A 185 -11.69 -10.98 -9.72
N HIS A 186 -12.92 -10.77 -9.21
CA HIS A 186 -13.11 -10.38 -7.81
C HIS A 186 -14.50 -10.72 -7.26
N TYR A 187 -14.56 -11.21 -6.01
CA TYR A 187 -15.82 -11.57 -5.34
C TYR A 187 -16.76 -10.40 -5.04
N SER A 188 -16.31 -9.14 -5.11
CA SER A 188 -17.20 -7.96 -5.00
C SER A 188 -17.96 -7.62 -6.29
N PHE A 189 -17.62 -8.22 -7.44
CA PHE A 189 -18.24 -7.88 -8.73
C PHE A 189 -19.76 -8.16 -8.83
N PRO A 190 -20.36 -9.11 -8.11
CA PRO A 190 -21.81 -9.27 -8.06
C PRO A 190 -22.57 -7.98 -7.73
N ILE A 191 -21.99 -7.06 -6.92
CA ILE A 191 -22.64 -5.76 -6.62
C ILE A 191 -22.72 -4.86 -7.85
N VAL A 192 -21.72 -4.93 -8.74
CA VAL A 192 -21.71 -4.20 -10.01
C VAL A 192 -22.77 -4.76 -10.95
N LEU A 193 -22.92 -6.09 -11.03
CA LEU A 193 -23.99 -6.75 -11.79
C LEU A 193 -25.37 -6.44 -11.23
N ALA A 194 -25.53 -6.38 -9.90
CA ALA A 194 -26.77 -5.97 -9.26
C ALA A 194 -27.13 -4.51 -9.61
N ALA A 195 -26.15 -3.60 -9.56
CA ALA A 195 -26.34 -2.21 -9.98
C ALA A 195 -26.71 -2.10 -11.47
N ALA A 196 -26.10 -2.92 -12.34
CA ALA A 196 -26.46 -3.00 -13.77
C ALA A 196 -27.87 -3.56 -13.98
N GLY A 197 -28.27 -4.58 -13.21
CA GLY A 197 -29.64 -5.13 -13.20
C GLY A 197 -30.68 -4.11 -12.77
N LEU A 198 -30.41 -3.38 -11.70
CA LEU A 198 -31.28 -2.30 -11.23
C LEU A 198 -31.38 -1.15 -12.25
N THR A 199 -30.23 -0.81 -12.87
CA THR A 199 -30.18 0.16 -13.98
C THR A 199 -31.06 -0.29 -15.16
N PHE A 200 -30.91 -1.58 -15.55
CA PHE A 200 -31.77 -2.15 -16.59
C PHE A 200 -33.23 -1.99 -16.22
N LEU A 201 -33.64 -2.36 -15.02
CA LEU A 201 -35.01 -2.29 -14.54
C LEU A 201 -35.56 -0.85 -14.58
N VAL A 202 -34.80 0.12 -14.05
CA VAL A 202 -35.17 1.54 -14.04
C VAL A 202 -35.37 2.06 -15.46
N LEU A 203 -34.43 1.82 -16.36
CA LEU A 203 -34.51 2.29 -17.75
C LEU A 203 -35.57 1.54 -18.55
N TYR A 204 -35.74 0.24 -18.35
CA TYR A 204 -36.76 -0.57 -19.00
C TYR A 204 -38.17 -0.14 -18.61
N LEU A 205 -38.49 -0.03 -17.31
CA LEU A 205 -39.80 0.37 -16.82
C LEU A 205 -40.15 1.83 -17.16
N SER A 206 -39.11 2.68 -17.24
CA SER A 206 -39.32 4.11 -17.52
C SER A 206 -39.31 4.47 -19.01
N SER A 207 -39.08 3.51 -19.91
CA SER A 207 -39.01 3.78 -21.35
C SER A 207 -40.33 4.30 -21.87
N SER A 208 -40.36 5.54 -22.39
CA SER A 208 -41.50 6.12 -23.07
C SER A 208 -41.91 5.37 -24.34
N ARG A 209 -40.98 4.57 -24.92
CA ARG A 209 -41.27 3.67 -26.06
C ARG A 209 -42.24 2.56 -25.68
N ILE A 210 -42.10 1.98 -24.45
CA ILE A 210 -43.02 0.97 -23.93
C ILE A 210 -44.44 1.56 -23.84
N ARG A 211 -44.57 2.78 -23.31
CA ARG A 211 -45.86 3.47 -23.15
C ARG A 211 -46.49 3.87 -24.51
N LYS A 212 -45.70 4.41 -25.45
CA LYS A 212 -46.20 4.81 -26.79
C LYS A 212 -46.56 3.62 -27.68
N HIS A 213 -45.82 2.49 -27.57
CA HIS A 213 -46.12 1.26 -28.33
C HIS A 213 -47.39 0.58 -27.81
N LYS A 214 -47.58 0.54 -26.49
CA LYS A 214 -48.79 0.00 -25.86
C LYS A 214 -50.03 0.83 -26.21
N ALA A 215 -49.88 2.14 -26.33
CA ALA A 215 -50.96 3.08 -26.71
C ALA A 215 -51.31 3.04 -28.23
N ARG A 216 -50.44 2.50 -29.10
CA ARG A 216 -50.64 2.46 -30.56
C ARG A 216 -50.88 1.05 -31.12
N GLY A 217 -51.09 0.02 -30.27
CA GLY A 217 -51.36 -1.34 -30.72
C GLY A 217 -50.21 -2.00 -31.51
N GLY A 218 -49.00 -1.46 -31.43
CA GLY A 218 -47.81 -1.99 -32.11
C GLY A 218 -47.32 -3.30 -31.51
N PRO A 219 -46.54 -4.11 -32.24
CA PRO A 219 -46.07 -5.43 -31.78
C PRO A 219 -45.24 -5.26 -30.52
N LEU A 220 -45.57 -5.96 -29.45
CA LEU A 220 -44.89 -6.06 -28.17
C LEU A 220 -43.46 -6.62 -28.30
N GLY A 221 -43.10 -7.14 -29.51
CA GLY A 221 -41.90 -7.90 -29.77
C GLY A 221 -40.56 -7.20 -29.51
N ALA A 222 -40.44 -5.87 -29.76
CA ALA A 222 -39.14 -5.20 -29.61
C ALA A 222 -38.72 -5.05 -28.13
N ASN A 223 -39.64 -4.76 -27.23
CA ASN A 223 -39.34 -4.63 -25.81
C ASN A 223 -39.15 -5.99 -25.15
N GLN A 224 -39.91 -7.01 -25.54
CA GLN A 224 -39.68 -8.40 -25.14
C GLN A 224 -38.31 -8.89 -25.58
N ALA A 225 -37.88 -8.56 -26.81
CA ALA A 225 -36.56 -8.95 -27.30
C ALA A 225 -35.42 -8.33 -26.46
N ILE A 226 -35.51 -7.06 -26.04
CA ILE A 226 -34.54 -6.41 -25.16
C ILE A 226 -34.49 -7.11 -23.79
N PHE A 227 -35.65 -7.43 -23.21
CA PHE A 227 -35.77 -8.13 -21.95
C PHE A 227 -35.10 -9.52 -22.01
N TRP A 228 -35.49 -10.35 -22.99
CA TRP A 228 -34.93 -11.70 -23.09
C TRP A 228 -33.46 -11.73 -23.47
N ARG A 229 -32.96 -10.71 -24.20
CA ARG A 229 -31.54 -10.54 -24.44
C ARG A 229 -30.78 -10.26 -23.15
N PHE A 230 -31.31 -9.34 -22.33
CA PHE A 230 -30.69 -9.03 -21.03
C PHE A 230 -30.68 -10.27 -20.13
N VAL A 231 -31.79 -11.01 -20.05
CA VAL A 231 -31.89 -12.26 -19.29
C VAL A 231 -30.90 -13.30 -19.84
N GLY A 232 -30.86 -13.49 -21.15
CA GLY A 232 -29.96 -14.44 -21.80
C GLY A 232 -28.47 -14.11 -21.57
N LEU A 233 -28.09 -12.82 -21.63
CA LEU A 233 -26.71 -12.39 -21.34
C LEU A 233 -26.32 -12.64 -19.88
N ASN A 234 -27.21 -12.35 -18.93
CA ASN A 234 -26.93 -12.63 -17.52
C ASN A 234 -26.91 -14.14 -17.25
N ALA A 235 -27.78 -14.92 -17.90
CA ALA A 235 -27.72 -16.38 -17.83
C ALA A 235 -26.38 -16.92 -18.36
N LEU A 236 -25.88 -16.38 -19.49
CA LEU A 236 -24.58 -16.74 -20.03
C LEU A 236 -23.44 -16.41 -19.05
N ILE A 237 -23.49 -15.23 -18.42
CA ILE A 237 -22.48 -14.81 -17.41
C ILE A 237 -22.48 -15.79 -16.23
N ILE A 238 -23.68 -16.13 -15.71
CA ILE A 238 -23.82 -17.09 -14.60
C ILE A 238 -23.35 -18.49 -15.00
N LEU A 239 -23.74 -18.97 -16.17
CA LEU A 239 -23.31 -20.28 -16.67
C LEU A 239 -21.78 -20.36 -16.84
N ALA A 240 -21.15 -19.30 -17.33
CA ALA A 240 -19.69 -19.23 -17.46
C ALA A 240 -18.96 -19.21 -16.11
N TYR A 241 -19.62 -18.76 -15.04
CA TYR A 241 -19.09 -18.72 -13.69
C TYR A 241 -19.47 -19.95 -12.84
N LEU A 242 -20.41 -20.76 -13.31
CA LEU A 242 -20.96 -21.91 -12.57
C LEU A 242 -19.88 -22.88 -12.04
N PRO A 243 -18.80 -23.19 -12.79
CA PRO A 243 -17.74 -24.08 -12.29
C PRO A 243 -17.03 -23.54 -11.04
N TRP A 244 -16.96 -22.21 -10.87
CA TRP A 244 -16.30 -21.57 -9.73
C TRP A 244 -17.26 -21.18 -8.60
N LEU A 245 -18.56 -21.19 -8.86
CA LEU A 245 -19.58 -20.71 -7.93
C LEU A 245 -19.54 -21.38 -6.53
N PRO A 246 -19.36 -22.71 -6.41
CA PRO A 246 -19.27 -23.35 -5.09
C PRO A 246 -18.07 -22.83 -4.28
N THR A 247 -16.91 -22.70 -4.90
CA THR A 247 -15.71 -22.10 -4.27
C THR A 247 -15.95 -20.65 -3.85
N ALA A 248 -16.56 -19.86 -4.73
CA ALA A 248 -16.88 -18.45 -4.45
C ALA A 248 -17.80 -18.32 -3.22
N ILE A 249 -18.88 -19.11 -3.15
CA ILE A 249 -19.81 -19.12 -2.02
C ILE A 249 -19.06 -19.49 -0.73
N ALA A 250 -18.27 -20.57 -0.74
CA ALA A 250 -17.50 -20.98 0.43
C ALA A 250 -16.56 -19.88 0.92
N ARG A 251 -15.86 -19.17 0.00
CA ARG A 251 -14.95 -18.07 0.35
C ARG A 251 -15.66 -16.82 0.86
N ILE A 252 -16.79 -16.45 0.27
CA ILE A 252 -17.58 -15.30 0.72
C ILE A 252 -18.16 -15.54 2.13
N LEU A 253 -18.64 -16.74 2.41
CA LEU A 253 -19.17 -17.10 3.73
C LEU A 253 -18.08 -17.13 4.84
N HIS A 254 -16.84 -17.39 4.47
CA HIS A 254 -15.69 -17.41 5.38
C HIS A 254 -14.74 -16.24 5.13
N TRP A 255 -15.26 -15.11 4.61
CA TRP A 255 -14.46 -13.91 4.36
C TRP A 255 -13.81 -13.44 5.66
N PRO A 256 -12.49 -13.15 5.65
CA PRO A 256 -11.82 -12.62 6.83
C PRO A 256 -12.51 -11.34 7.29
N GLN A 257 -13.01 -11.34 8.51
CA GLN A 257 -13.59 -10.15 9.13
C GLN A 257 -12.42 -9.24 9.57
N GLY A 258 -12.14 -8.22 8.81
CA GLY A 258 -11.06 -7.27 9.08
C GLY A 258 -11.47 -5.82 8.82
N GLY A 259 -12.77 -5.60 8.60
CA GLY A 259 -13.32 -4.25 8.42
C GLY A 259 -13.81 -3.67 9.74
N GLU A 260 -13.71 -2.35 9.86
CA GLU A 260 -14.32 -1.58 10.94
C GLU A 260 -15.64 -0.96 10.46
N SER A 261 -16.67 -1.03 11.31
CA SER A 261 -17.87 -0.23 11.12
C SER A 261 -17.59 1.16 11.68
N ILE A 262 -17.63 2.17 10.81
CA ILE A 262 -17.41 3.58 11.21
C ILE A 262 -18.69 4.38 11.07
N PRO A 263 -18.86 5.52 11.78
CA PRO A 263 -19.97 6.42 11.64
C PRO A 263 -20.14 6.87 10.18
N PHE A 264 -21.41 7.04 9.74
CA PHE A 264 -21.73 7.37 8.34
C PHE A 264 -20.95 8.61 7.82
N VAL A 265 -20.86 9.66 8.62
CA VAL A 265 -20.18 10.91 8.22
C VAL A 265 -18.68 10.65 8.00
N GLU A 266 -18.04 9.91 8.88
CA GLU A 266 -16.64 9.53 8.79
C GLU A 266 -16.38 8.64 7.55
N GLY A 267 -17.22 7.63 7.34
CA GLY A 267 -17.16 6.77 6.14
C GLY A 267 -17.33 7.54 4.84
N MET A 268 -18.21 8.52 4.79
CA MET A 268 -18.37 9.39 3.62
C MET A 268 -17.17 10.31 3.43
N GLN A 269 -16.60 10.88 4.49
CA GLN A 269 -15.36 11.66 4.40
C GLN A 269 -14.20 10.83 3.86
N LEU A 270 -14.02 9.61 4.39
CA LEU A 270 -12.99 8.69 3.94
C LEU A 270 -13.19 8.28 2.47
N THR A 271 -14.45 8.01 2.07
CA THR A 271 -14.81 7.73 0.67
C THR A 271 -14.41 8.88 -0.25
N LEU A 272 -14.76 10.12 0.09
CA LEU A 272 -14.47 11.30 -0.73
C LEU A 272 -12.95 11.58 -0.78
N ARG A 273 -12.26 11.45 0.34
CA ARG A 273 -10.80 11.56 0.39
C ARG A 273 -10.14 10.52 -0.52
N THR A 274 -10.57 9.27 -0.44
CA THR A 274 -10.04 8.19 -1.27
C THR A 274 -10.28 8.43 -2.75
N LEU A 275 -11.47 8.85 -3.15
CA LEU A 275 -11.80 9.15 -4.55
C LEU A 275 -11.00 10.33 -5.12
N LEU A 276 -10.63 11.32 -4.29
CA LEU A 276 -9.85 12.49 -4.71
C LEU A 276 -8.36 12.24 -4.65
N PHE A 277 -7.83 11.66 -3.58
CA PHE A 277 -6.40 11.63 -3.26
C PHE A 277 -5.80 10.22 -3.26
N GLY A 278 -6.63 9.19 -3.30
CA GLY A 278 -6.17 7.79 -3.26
C GLY A 278 -5.55 7.43 -1.91
N SER A 279 -4.37 6.82 -1.94
CA SER A 279 -3.63 6.39 -0.76
C SER A 279 -2.84 7.52 -0.07
N LEU A 280 -2.84 8.74 -0.62
CA LEU A 280 -2.23 9.90 0.04
C LEU A 280 -3.12 10.33 1.20
N ARG A 281 -2.84 9.78 2.39
CA ARG A 281 -3.66 9.97 3.60
C ARG A 281 -3.64 11.40 4.13
N GLU A 282 -2.52 12.10 3.96
CA GLU A 282 -2.35 13.48 4.34
C GLU A 282 -2.84 14.38 3.21
N ALA A 283 -4.17 14.54 3.13
CA ALA A 283 -4.72 15.61 2.33
C ALA A 283 -4.22 16.94 2.90
N PRO A 284 -3.67 17.84 2.08
CA PRO A 284 -3.23 19.14 2.58
C PRO A 284 -4.39 19.87 3.26
N ASP A 285 -4.10 20.70 4.26
CA ASP A 285 -5.13 21.46 5.03
C ASP A 285 -6.03 22.31 4.13
N LEU A 286 -5.56 22.68 2.94
CA LEU A 286 -6.29 23.37 1.88
C LEU A 286 -7.21 22.46 1.02
N ALA A 287 -7.32 21.16 1.32
CA ALA A 287 -8.13 20.21 0.52
C ALA A 287 -9.64 20.33 0.73
N TRP A 288 -10.12 21.03 1.76
CA TRP A 288 -11.54 21.12 2.06
C TRP A 288 -12.44 21.64 0.93
N PRO A 289 -12.02 22.63 0.08
CA PRO A 289 -12.88 23.05 -1.04
C PRO A 289 -13.08 21.93 -2.07
N TRP A 290 -12.06 21.09 -2.28
CA TRP A 290 -12.13 19.94 -3.17
C TRP A 290 -13.00 18.83 -2.62
N LEU A 291 -12.94 18.57 -1.31
CA LEU A 291 -13.84 17.62 -0.62
C LEU A 291 -15.29 18.07 -0.72
N LEU A 292 -15.57 19.36 -0.51
CA LEU A 292 -16.90 19.91 -0.69
C LEU A 292 -17.35 19.80 -2.16
N GLY A 293 -16.50 20.15 -3.12
CA GLY A 293 -16.79 19.98 -4.54
C GLY A 293 -17.08 18.54 -4.91
N ALA A 294 -16.29 17.60 -4.40
CA ALA A 294 -16.44 16.16 -4.61
C ALA A 294 -17.78 15.62 -4.07
N ALA A 295 -18.27 16.16 -2.97
CA ALA A 295 -19.56 15.82 -2.39
C ALA A 295 -20.74 16.53 -3.10
N LEU A 296 -20.63 17.85 -3.28
CA LEU A 296 -21.76 18.67 -3.70
C LEU A 296 -22.05 18.63 -5.21
N LEU A 297 -21.02 18.51 -6.05
CA LEU A 297 -21.23 18.51 -7.51
C LEU A 297 -22.00 17.27 -8.00
N PRO A 298 -21.71 16.02 -7.58
CA PRO A 298 -22.54 14.87 -7.91
C PRO A 298 -23.98 15.00 -7.40
N LEU A 299 -24.16 15.48 -6.16
CA LEU A 299 -25.49 15.72 -5.60
C LEU A 299 -26.25 16.80 -6.37
N TRP A 300 -25.57 17.89 -6.73
CA TRP A 300 -26.13 18.95 -7.56
C TRP A 300 -26.53 18.44 -8.95
N ALA A 301 -25.68 17.63 -9.58
CA ALA A 301 -26.02 17.00 -10.86
C ALA A 301 -27.34 16.23 -10.79
N LEU A 302 -27.44 15.36 -9.77
CA LEU A 302 -28.64 14.53 -9.57
C LEU A 302 -29.85 15.37 -9.20
N ALA A 303 -29.74 16.35 -8.29
CA ALA A 303 -30.85 17.22 -7.88
C ALA A 303 -31.36 18.09 -9.03
N ARG A 304 -30.46 18.69 -9.80
CA ARG A 304 -30.80 19.59 -10.89
C ARG A 304 -31.42 18.87 -12.09
N ARG A 305 -30.98 17.61 -12.30
CA ARG A 305 -31.34 16.80 -13.46
C ARG A 305 -32.05 15.48 -13.07
N TRP A 306 -32.73 15.47 -11.92
CA TRP A 306 -33.40 14.28 -11.40
C TRP A 306 -34.41 13.64 -12.36
N GLN A 307 -34.97 14.45 -13.25
CA GLN A 307 -35.90 13.98 -14.30
C GLN A 307 -35.19 13.31 -15.47
N GLU A 308 -33.87 13.51 -15.59
CA GLU A 308 -33.05 12.93 -16.65
C GLU A 308 -32.64 11.51 -16.28
N ARG A 309 -33.39 10.56 -16.80
CA ARG A 309 -33.26 9.14 -16.46
C ARG A 309 -31.88 8.55 -16.81
N SER A 310 -31.16 9.21 -17.72
CA SER A 310 -29.81 8.81 -18.12
C SER A 310 -28.77 8.95 -17.00
N LEU A 311 -29.07 9.73 -15.94
CA LEU A 311 -28.16 9.90 -14.81
C LEU A 311 -28.35 8.86 -13.69
N TRP A 312 -29.53 8.23 -13.60
CA TRP A 312 -29.78 7.20 -12.59
C TRP A 312 -28.81 6.00 -12.66
N PRO A 313 -28.45 5.50 -13.87
CA PRO A 313 -27.41 4.48 -13.97
C PRO A 313 -26.10 4.85 -13.32
N LEU A 314 -25.66 6.10 -13.47
CA LEU A 314 -24.43 6.59 -12.86
C LEU A 314 -24.54 6.66 -11.32
N ALA A 315 -25.71 7.12 -10.83
CA ALA A 315 -25.98 7.17 -9.39
C ALA A 315 -26.00 5.77 -8.77
N LEU A 316 -26.71 4.83 -9.39
CA LEU A 316 -26.78 3.44 -8.91
C LEU A 316 -25.40 2.77 -8.92
N TRP A 317 -24.65 2.96 -9.98
CA TRP A 317 -23.30 2.42 -10.10
C TRP A 317 -22.35 3.04 -9.06
N PHE A 318 -22.39 4.36 -8.87
CA PHE A 318 -21.59 5.06 -7.87
C PHE A 318 -21.90 4.59 -6.45
N LEU A 319 -23.18 4.46 -6.11
CA LEU A 319 -23.62 4.13 -4.75
C LEU A 319 -23.43 2.64 -4.41
N ALA A 320 -23.46 1.73 -5.39
CA ALA A 320 -23.44 0.30 -5.10
C ALA A 320 -22.21 -0.17 -4.30
N PRO A 321 -20.95 0.18 -4.66
CA PRO A 321 -19.79 -0.19 -3.86
C PRO A 321 -19.79 0.46 -2.47
N ILE A 322 -20.28 1.71 -2.36
CA ILE A 322 -20.36 2.44 -1.09
C ILE A 322 -21.35 1.76 -0.15
N VAL A 323 -22.53 1.38 -0.65
CA VAL A 323 -23.54 0.64 0.12
C VAL A 323 -23.01 -0.72 0.56
N LEU A 324 -22.24 -1.41 -0.29
CA LEU A 324 -21.59 -2.66 0.09
C LEU A 324 -20.61 -2.44 1.26
N MET A 325 -19.79 -1.39 1.19
CA MET A 325 -18.80 -1.08 2.24
C MET A 325 -19.48 -0.74 3.57
N PHE A 326 -20.54 0.04 3.57
CA PHE A 326 -21.32 0.32 4.80
C PHE A 326 -22.03 -0.94 5.30
N GLY A 327 -22.62 -1.71 4.41
CA GLY A 327 -23.37 -2.91 4.76
C GLY A 327 -22.53 -4.03 5.39
N LEU A 328 -21.28 -4.11 5.01
CA LEU A 328 -20.33 -5.13 5.49
C LEU A 328 -19.25 -4.59 6.44
N GLY A 329 -19.29 -3.29 6.80
CA GLY A 329 -18.28 -2.67 7.66
C GLY A 329 -16.86 -2.68 7.07
N LEU A 330 -16.69 -2.41 5.78
CA LEU A 330 -15.42 -2.54 5.06
C LEU A 330 -14.63 -1.23 4.98
N PHE A 331 -14.50 -0.50 6.09
CA PHE A 331 -13.80 0.79 6.12
C PHE A 331 -12.39 0.70 6.73
N SER A 332 -11.63 -0.32 6.35
CA SER A 332 -10.19 -0.34 6.58
C SER A 332 -9.43 -0.05 5.28
N ASP A 333 -8.16 0.33 5.42
CA ASP A 333 -7.28 0.61 4.27
C ASP A 333 -7.23 -0.54 3.26
N ALA A 334 -7.35 -1.77 3.74
CA ALA A 334 -7.35 -2.97 2.91
C ALA A 334 -8.53 -3.02 1.93
N PHE A 335 -9.65 -2.35 2.22
CA PHE A 335 -10.88 -2.42 1.41
C PHE A 335 -11.22 -1.14 0.66
N LEU A 336 -10.60 0.01 0.97
CA LEU A 336 -10.84 1.28 0.26
C LEU A 336 -10.64 1.18 -1.26
N LYS A 337 -9.80 0.25 -1.71
CA LYS A 337 -9.58 -0.07 -3.13
C LYS A 337 -10.85 -0.50 -3.88
N PHE A 338 -11.90 -0.98 -3.20
CA PHE A 338 -13.18 -1.33 -3.83
C PHE A 338 -13.91 -0.11 -4.40
N LEU A 339 -13.62 1.09 -3.88
CA LEU A 339 -14.14 2.35 -4.41
C LEU A 339 -13.65 2.65 -5.84
N LEU A 340 -12.60 1.96 -6.33
CA LEU A 340 -12.18 2.10 -7.73
C LEU A 340 -13.28 1.77 -8.72
N THR A 341 -14.17 0.82 -8.41
CA THR A 341 -15.32 0.49 -9.26
C THR A 341 -16.35 1.60 -9.34
N ALA A 342 -16.42 2.50 -8.33
CA ALA A 342 -17.28 3.69 -8.31
C ALA A 342 -16.61 4.90 -9.00
N SER A 343 -15.29 4.93 -9.11
CA SER A 343 -14.54 6.11 -9.56
C SER A 343 -14.90 6.59 -10.98
N PRO A 344 -15.25 5.73 -11.98
CA PRO A 344 -15.65 6.19 -13.29
C PRO A 344 -17.01 6.91 -13.27
N ALA A 345 -17.98 6.37 -12.52
CA ALA A 345 -19.28 7.01 -12.36
C ALA A 345 -19.16 8.34 -11.62
N TRP A 346 -18.30 8.40 -10.59
CA TRP A 346 -18.00 9.63 -9.87
C TRP A 346 -17.39 10.71 -10.77
N ALA A 347 -16.41 10.39 -11.62
CA ALA A 347 -15.81 11.33 -12.56
C ALA A 347 -16.85 11.92 -13.54
N LEU A 348 -17.78 11.08 -14.04
CA LEU A 348 -18.88 11.50 -14.90
C LEU A 348 -19.88 12.39 -14.15
N LEU A 349 -20.28 12.02 -12.92
CA LEU A 349 -21.19 12.82 -12.10
C LEU A 349 -20.60 14.18 -11.73
N MET A 350 -19.28 14.24 -11.42
CA MET A 350 -18.56 15.49 -11.20
C MET A 350 -18.63 16.39 -12.43
N ALA A 351 -18.31 15.85 -13.61
CA ALA A 351 -18.37 16.59 -14.86
C ALA A 351 -19.78 17.09 -15.18
N VAL A 352 -20.80 16.25 -15.01
CA VAL A 352 -22.21 16.67 -15.15
C VAL A 352 -22.58 17.74 -14.13
N GLY A 353 -22.06 17.66 -12.90
CA GLY A 353 -22.28 18.66 -11.85
C GLY A 353 -21.81 20.05 -12.26
N VAL A 354 -20.57 20.13 -12.77
CA VAL A 354 -20.00 21.38 -13.29
C VAL A 354 -20.85 21.94 -14.43
N TRP A 355 -21.28 21.10 -15.38
CA TRP A 355 -22.13 21.49 -16.51
C TRP A 355 -23.56 21.87 -16.10
N SER A 356 -23.99 21.50 -14.92
CA SER A 356 -25.32 21.82 -14.37
C SER A 356 -25.32 23.11 -13.54
N LEU A 357 -24.18 23.73 -13.31
CA LEU A 357 -24.06 25.03 -12.63
C LEU A 357 -24.67 26.15 -13.51
N PRO A 358 -25.16 27.24 -12.89
CA PRO A 358 -25.54 28.44 -13.64
C PRO A 358 -24.33 28.95 -14.44
N LYS A 359 -24.56 29.23 -15.75
CA LYS A 359 -23.50 29.71 -16.67
C LYS A 359 -22.26 28.77 -16.67
N PRO A 360 -22.39 27.48 -17.05
CA PRO A 360 -21.26 26.50 -16.94
C PRO A 360 -19.99 26.94 -17.66
N ARG A 361 -20.10 27.75 -18.72
CA ARG A 361 -18.95 28.32 -19.45
C ARG A 361 -18.03 29.19 -18.60
N VAL A 362 -18.53 29.72 -17.48
CA VAL A 362 -17.72 30.51 -16.52
C VAL A 362 -17.02 29.60 -15.53
N TRP A 363 -17.62 28.49 -15.14
CA TRP A 363 -17.15 27.63 -14.06
C TRP A 363 -16.21 26.50 -14.50
N TRP A 364 -16.36 25.98 -15.73
CA TRP A 364 -15.50 24.87 -16.16
C TRP A 364 -14.01 25.25 -16.26
N PRO A 365 -13.59 26.47 -16.72
CA PRO A 365 -12.17 26.77 -16.80
C PRO A 365 -11.45 26.82 -15.44
N PRO A 366 -11.96 27.54 -14.41
CA PRO A 366 -11.33 27.50 -13.08
C PRO A 366 -11.40 26.12 -12.46
N PHE A 367 -12.43 25.32 -12.73
CA PHE A 367 -12.51 23.95 -12.24
C PHE A 367 -11.42 23.05 -12.87
N VAL A 368 -11.20 23.17 -14.19
CA VAL A 368 -10.10 22.48 -14.90
C VAL A 368 -8.74 22.92 -14.35
N ALA A 369 -8.51 24.25 -14.26
CA ALA A 369 -7.25 24.79 -13.73
C ALA A 369 -6.98 24.30 -12.31
N GLY A 370 -7.99 24.30 -11.46
CA GLY A 370 -7.88 23.79 -10.10
C GLY A 370 -7.62 22.28 -10.05
N SER A 371 -8.27 21.48 -10.92
CA SER A 371 -8.02 20.02 -10.99
C SER A 371 -6.58 19.72 -11.44
N ILE A 372 -6.04 20.50 -12.40
CA ILE A 372 -4.64 20.39 -12.81
C ILE A 372 -3.71 20.81 -11.66
N ALA A 373 -4.01 21.91 -10.98
CA ALA A 373 -3.22 22.38 -9.84
C ALA A 373 -3.21 21.34 -8.71
N LEU A 374 -4.36 20.74 -8.38
CA LEU A 374 -4.46 19.66 -7.40
C LEU A 374 -3.59 18.46 -7.79
N ALA A 375 -3.66 18.02 -9.05
CA ALA A 375 -2.85 16.92 -9.54
C ALA A 375 -1.35 17.27 -9.52
N ALA A 376 -0.98 18.50 -9.94
CA ALA A 376 0.41 18.96 -9.91
C ALA A 376 0.98 19.05 -8.48
N PHE A 377 0.13 19.25 -7.49
CA PHE A 377 0.52 19.26 -6.08
C PHE A 377 0.60 17.83 -5.49
N THR A 378 -0.33 16.96 -5.80
CA THR A 378 -0.43 15.63 -5.18
C THR A 378 0.46 14.58 -5.85
N LEU A 379 0.59 14.60 -7.18
CA LEU A 379 1.32 13.55 -7.90
C LEU A 379 2.84 13.54 -7.63
N PRO A 380 3.55 14.68 -7.49
CA PRO A 380 4.96 14.65 -7.12
C PRO A 380 5.19 13.90 -5.80
N THR A 381 4.41 14.20 -4.76
CA THR A 381 4.49 13.52 -3.46
C THR A 381 4.27 12.02 -3.64
N TYR A 382 3.27 11.62 -4.43
CA TYR A 382 3.02 10.21 -4.72
C TYR A 382 4.22 9.51 -5.37
N TYR A 383 4.88 10.15 -6.36
CA TYR A 383 6.01 9.53 -7.08
C TYR A 383 7.34 9.59 -6.32
N THR A 384 7.49 10.45 -5.32
CA THR A 384 8.76 10.67 -4.62
C THR A 384 8.76 10.15 -3.19
N SER A 385 7.61 9.97 -2.57
CA SER A 385 7.54 9.51 -1.18
C SER A 385 7.99 8.05 -1.04
N PRO A 386 9.02 7.77 -0.24
CA PRO A 386 9.47 6.41 0.02
C PRO A 386 8.49 5.62 0.91
N THR A 387 7.56 6.31 1.59
CA THR A 387 6.63 5.72 2.57
C THR A 387 5.32 5.24 1.97
N THR A 388 5.10 5.44 0.66
CA THR A 388 3.85 5.03 0.01
C THR A 388 3.69 3.51 -0.12
N ARG A 389 4.80 2.75 -0.02
CA ARG A 389 4.83 1.27 -0.10
C ARG A 389 5.97 0.71 0.75
N ASP A 390 5.86 -0.57 1.11
CA ASP A 390 6.91 -1.32 1.81
C ASP A 390 8.16 -1.41 0.93
N ASN A 391 9.32 -1.06 1.47
CA ASN A 391 10.54 -0.88 0.67
C ASN A 391 11.47 -2.11 0.70
N TYR A 392 10.99 -3.28 0.30
CA TYR A 392 11.81 -4.50 0.18
C TYR A 392 13.02 -4.32 -0.74
N ALA A 393 12.85 -3.58 -1.85
CA ALA A 393 13.95 -3.28 -2.77
C ALA A 393 15.09 -2.49 -2.10
N GLY A 394 14.75 -1.52 -1.25
CA GLY A 394 15.74 -0.75 -0.50
C GLY A 394 16.49 -1.61 0.50
N ILE A 395 15.78 -2.49 1.23
CA ILE A 395 16.39 -3.42 2.17
C ILE A 395 17.29 -4.42 1.42
N ALA A 396 16.85 -5.01 0.32
CA ALA A 396 17.64 -5.94 -0.46
C ALA A 396 18.96 -5.30 -0.94
N ARG A 397 18.90 -4.06 -1.46
CA ARG A 397 20.11 -3.31 -1.86
C ARG A 397 21.03 -2.98 -0.68
N TYR A 398 20.45 -2.61 0.47
CA TYR A 398 21.22 -2.38 1.69
C TYR A 398 21.97 -3.64 2.10
N LEU A 399 21.30 -4.78 2.14
CA LEU A 399 21.91 -6.06 2.50
C LEU A 399 22.98 -6.50 1.48
N GLN A 400 22.72 -6.30 0.19
CA GLN A 400 23.72 -6.60 -0.86
C GLN A 400 25.01 -5.80 -0.67
N ALA A 401 24.92 -4.57 -0.18
CA ALA A 401 26.05 -3.68 0.01
C ALA A 401 26.77 -3.85 1.35
N THR A 402 26.10 -4.36 2.39
CA THR A 402 26.64 -4.35 3.77
C THR A 402 26.75 -5.73 4.40
N ALA A 403 25.93 -6.69 3.99
CA ALA A 403 25.89 -7.99 4.65
C ALA A 403 27.01 -8.93 4.16
N GLN A 404 27.48 -9.77 5.06
CA GLN A 404 28.36 -10.91 4.75
C GLN A 404 27.51 -12.20 4.67
N PRO A 405 27.19 -12.72 3.48
CA PRO A 405 26.21 -13.81 3.33
C PRO A 405 26.49 -15.06 4.15
N ALA A 406 27.77 -15.39 4.34
CA ALA A 406 28.19 -16.58 5.11
C ALA A 406 27.86 -16.47 6.61
N GLN A 407 27.81 -15.25 7.15
CA GLN A 407 27.61 -14.96 8.56
C GLN A 407 26.26 -14.31 8.87
N ALA A 408 25.42 -14.13 7.84
CA ALA A 408 24.14 -13.44 7.94
C ALA A 408 22.96 -14.40 7.80
N LEU A 409 21.82 -14.02 8.42
CA LEU A 409 20.53 -14.65 8.26
C LEU A 409 19.45 -13.56 8.12
N VAL A 410 18.55 -13.71 7.15
CA VAL A 410 17.34 -12.89 7.05
C VAL A 410 16.18 -13.64 7.69
N ILE A 411 15.48 -12.98 8.61
CA ILE A 411 14.33 -13.51 9.31
C ILE A 411 13.09 -12.73 8.85
N LEU A 412 12.10 -13.41 8.30
CA LEU A 412 10.84 -12.85 7.86
C LEU A 412 9.75 -13.18 8.89
N ASP A 413 9.34 -12.20 9.64
CA ASP A 413 8.20 -12.27 10.54
C ASP A 413 7.13 -11.26 10.03
N ALA A 414 6.11 -11.72 9.31
CA ALA A 414 5.50 -13.01 9.07
C ALA A 414 5.91 -13.69 7.72
N PRO A 415 5.55 -15.00 7.55
CA PRO A 415 5.81 -15.77 6.33
C PRO A 415 5.20 -15.21 5.05
N GLY A 416 4.13 -14.44 5.13
CA GLY A 416 3.48 -13.79 3.97
C GLY A 416 4.36 -12.82 3.19
N GLN A 417 5.59 -12.58 3.65
CA GLN A 417 6.61 -11.78 2.98
C GLN A 417 7.53 -12.63 2.07
N GLN A 418 7.46 -13.95 2.15
CA GLN A 418 8.43 -14.85 1.53
C GLN A 418 8.50 -14.69 0.02
N GLU A 419 7.36 -14.55 -0.64
CA GLU A 419 7.28 -14.44 -2.10
C GLU A 419 7.86 -13.11 -2.60
N VAL A 420 7.58 -11.99 -1.95
CA VAL A 420 8.16 -10.70 -2.34
C VAL A 420 9.66 -10.67 -2.04
N TRP A 421 10.10 -11.29 -0.95
CA TRP A 421 11.52 -11.42 -0.65
C TRP A 421 12.25 -12.29 -1.68
N GLN A 422 11.66 -13.42 -2.09
CA GLN A 422 12.18 -14.29 -3.15
C GLN A 422 12.28 -13.57 -4.50
N TYR A 423 11.35 -12.65 -4.82
CA TYR A 423 11.48 -11.82 -6.00
C TYR A 423 12.79 -11.04 -5.98
N TYR A 424 13.10 -10.33 -4.89
CA TYR A 424 14.33 -9.54 -4.80
C TYR A 424 15.59 -10.39 -4.70
N THR A 425 15.57 -11.51 -3.98
CA THR A 425 16.72 -12.43 -3.96
C THR A 425 17.05 -12.97 -5.34
N LYS A 426 16.03 -13.23 -6.17
CA LYS A 426 16.22 -13.69 -7.55
C LYS A 426 16.76 -12.60 -8.47
N TYR A 427 16.16 -11.40 -8.45
CA TYR A 427 16.53 -10.32 -9.38
C TYR A 427 17.78 -9.56 -8.94
N ASP A 428 18.00 -9.38 -7.65
CA ASP A 428 19.19 -8.72 -7.09
C ASP A 428 20.31 -9.70 -6.78
N GLN A 429 20.15 -11.00 -7.11
CA GLN A 429 21.13 -12.07 -6.89
C GLN A 429 21.61 -12.15 -5.43
N LEU A 430 20.73 -11.87 -4.49
CA LEU A 430 21.02 -11.89 -3.07
C LEU A 430 21.03 -13.34 -2.57
N THR A 431 22.21 -13.86 -2.21
CA THR A 431 22.41 -15.28 -1.83
C THR A 431 22.42 -15.49 -0.31
N MET A 432 21.63 -14.74 0.46
CA MET A 432 21.56 -14.89 1.91
C MET A 432 20.55 -15.96 2.34
N PRO A 433 20.88 -16.77 3.37
CA PRO A 433 19.92 -17.64 4.01
C PRO A 433 18.71 -16.83 4.51
N THR A 434 17.52 -17.37 4.32
CA THR A 434 16.29 -16.74 4.75
C THR A 434 15.43 -17.73 5.53
N LEU A 435 14.89 -17.29 6.67
CA LEU A 435 14.00 -18.04 7.52
C LEU A 435 12.68 -17.27 7.67
N ALA A 436 11.55 -17.92 7.36
CA ALA A 436 10.23 -17.34 7.57
C ALA A 436 9.57 -17.97 8.81
N LEU A 437 9.15 -17.14 9.76
CA LEU A 437 8.55 -17.54 11.04
C LEU A 437 7.35 -16.64 11.38
N PRO A 438 6.40 -17.11 12.20
CA PRO A 438 6.18 -18.51 12.57
C PRO A 438 5.67 -19.34 11.40
N GLN A 439 5.93 -20.63 11.36
CA GLN A 439 5.52 -21.51 10.25
C GLN A 439 4.04 -21.90 10.28
N GLN A 440 3.38 -21.72 11.42
CA GLN A 440 1.97 -22.09 11.63
C GLN A 440 1.18 -20.91 12.18
N ARG A 441 -0.12 -20.87 11.90
CA ARG A 441 -1.10 -19.96 12.49
C ARG A 441 -2.23 -20.73 13.14
N PRO A 442 -2.46 -20.60 14.46
CA PRO A 442 -1.69 -19.80 15.43
C PRO A 442 -0.26 -20.33 15.59
N PRO A 443 0.69 -19.49 16.03
CA PRO A 443 2.06 -19.90 16.28
C PRO A 443 2.16 -21.01 17.32
N ASP A 444 3.03 -22.00 17.08
CA ASP A 444 3.50 -22.92 18.13
C ASP A 444 4.77 -22.31 18.76
N PRO A 445 4.74 -21.85 20.03
CA PRO A 445 5.88 -21.20 20.65
C PRO A 445 7.12 -22.08 20.69
N THR A 446 6.97 -23.37 21.05
CA THR A 446 8.09 -24.31 21.19
C THR A 446 8.76 -24.58 19.84
N ALA A 447 7.94 -24.88 18.82
CA ALA A 447 8.48 -25.17 17.48
C ALA A 447 9.08 -23.92 16.84
N THR A 448 8.48 -22.74 17.03
CA THR A 448 8.97 -21.47 16.50
C THR A 448 10.34 -21.12 17.08
N ILE A 449 10.48 -21.19 18.41
CA ILE A 449 11.74 -20.89 19.09
C ILE A 449 12.81 -21.92 18.73
N ALA A 450 12.54 -23.21 18.76
CA ALA A 450 13.50 -24.25 18.40
C ALA A 450 14.02 -24.08 16.95
N THR A 451 13.11 -23.71 16.02
CA THR A 451 13.51 -23.45 14.63
C THR A 451 14.39 -22.21 14.51
N LEU A 452 14.08 -21.15 15.27
CA LEU A 452 14.86 -19.91 15.30
C LEU A 452 16.27 -20.20 15.87
N GLU A 453 16.37 -20.87 17.02
CA GLU A 453 17.64 -21.25 17.67
C GLU A 453 18.55 -22.04 16.74
N ALA A 454 18.02 -23.05 16.07
CA ALA A 454 18.77 -23.87 15.13
C ALA A 454 19.26 -23.07 13.90
N ALA A 455 18.54 -22.05 13.47
CA ALA A 455 18.89 -21.27 12.29
C ALA A 455 19.90 -20.15 12.58
N VAL A 456 19.87 -19.59 13.79
CA VAL A 456 20.76 -18.48 14.20
C VAL A 456 22.13 -18.98 14.68
N ASP A 457 22.28 -20.26 14.90
CA ASP A 457 23.59 -20.83 15.30
C ASP A 457 24.67 -20.49 14.28
N ASN A 458 25.83 -20.02 14.77
CA ASN A 458 26.97 -19.58 13.95
C ASN A 458 26.68 -18.39 13.00
N ARG A 459 25.68 -17.56 13.29
CA ARG A 459 25.39 -16.32 12.56
C ARG A 459 25.78 -15.10 13.37
N ALA A 460 26.66 -14.25 12.80
CA ALA A 460 27.10 -13.02 13.47
C ALA A 460 26.06 -11.90 13.36
N THR A 461 25.29 -11.86 12.26
CA THR A 461 24.33 -10.79 12.00
C THR A 461 22.98 -11.36 11.56
N LEU A 462 21.91 -10.88 12.20
CA LEU A 462 20.53 -11.25 11.89
C LEU A 462 19.77 -10.02 11.42
N TYR A 463 19.09 -10.16 10.29
CA TYR A 463 18.27 -9.10 9.70
C TYR A 463 16.81 -9.50 9.79
N ALA A 464 16.07 -8.87 10.68
CA ALA A 464 14.67 -9.18 10.88
C ALA A 464 13.76 -8.18 10.13
N LEU A 465 12.79 -8.70 9.39
CA LEU A 465 11.75 -7.97 8.67
C LEU A 465 10.42 -8.28 9.34
N PHE A 466 9.89 -7.32 10.10
CA PHE A 466 8.61 -7.43 10.80
C PHE A 466 7.50 -6.78 10.00
N TRP A 467 6.50 -7.56 9.60
CA TRP A 467 5.34 -7.11 8.83
C TRP A 467 4.09 -7.86 9.27
N ALA A 468 2.98 -7.15 9.54
CA ALA A 468 1.72 -7.74 10.00
C ALA A 468 1.89 -8.72 11.19
N THR A 469 2.81 -8.40 12.09
CA THR A 469 3.14 -9.25 13.26
C THR A 469 1.97 -9.40 14.21
N ASP A 470 1.09 -8.39 14.32
CA ASP A 470 -0.11 -8.46 15.16
C ASP A 470 -1.07 -9.59 14.74
N GLU A 471 -1.02 -10.01 13.45
CA GLU A 471 -1.81 -11.12 12.92
C GLU A 471 -1.03 -12.45 12.92
N ALA A 472 0.26 -12.41 12.64
CA ALA A 472 1.07 -13.61 12.40
C ALA A 472 1.80 -14.11 13.64
N ASP A 473 2.32 -13.20 14.46
CA ASP A 473 3.01 -13.45 15.71
C ASP A 473 2.52 -12.49 16.82
N PRO A 474 1.23 -12.56 17.23
CA PRO A 474 0.63 -11.60 18.16
C PRO A 474 1.34 -11.56 19.53
N GLU A 475 1.98 -12.67 19.91
CA GLU A 475 2.78 -12.75 21.12
C GLU A 475 4.22 -12.25 20.92
N ARG A 476 4.61 -11.89 19.68
CA ARG A 476 5.96 -11.45 19.30
C ARG A 476 7.05 -12.41 19.76
N LEU A 477 6.86 -13.69 19.54
CA LEU A 477 7.77 -14.75 19.95
C LEU A 477 9.18 -14.56 19.36
N VAL A 478 9.22 -14.26 18.05
CA VAL A 478 10.47 -14.08 17.31
C VAL A 478 11.21 -12.84 17.82
N GLU A 479 10.53 -11.69 17.90
CA GLU A 479 11.16 -10.44 18.35
C GLU A 479 11.63 -10.53 19.80
N ARG A 480 10.81 -11.06 20.72
CA ARG A 480 11.18 -11.21 22.12
C ARG A 480 12.42 -12.10 22.31
N TRP A 481 12.49 -13.20 21.54
CA TRP A 481 13.67 -14.06 21.60
C TRP A 481 14.91 -13.33 21.11
N LEU A 482 14.83 -12.61 19.99
CA LEU A 482 15.94 -11.82 19.44
C LEU A 482 16.40 -10.72 20.40
N ASP A 483 15.48 -10.00 21.04
CA ASP A 483 15.78 -8.95 22.02
C ASP A 483 16.46 -9.48 23.29
N GLN A 484 16.21 -10.75 23.65
CA GLN A 484 16.85 -11.39 24.80
C GLN A 484 18.25 -11.96 24.49
N HIS A 485 18.48 -12.45 23.26
CA HIS A 485 19.66 -13.23 22.92
C HIS A 485 20.65 -12.51 22.00
N ALA A 486 20.25 -11.40 21.39
CA ALA A 486 21.09 -10.63 20.47
C ALA A 486 21.09 -9.12 20.80
N PHE A 487 21.95 -8.38 20.13
CA PHE A 487 22.10 -6.94 20.32
C PHE A 487 21.41 -6.21 19.18
N LYS A 488 20.30 -5.56 19.49
CA LYS A 488 19.52 -4.77 18.53
C LYS A 488 20.32 -3.51 18.14
N GLY A 489 20.70 -3.40 16.88
CA GLY A 489 21.44 -2.27 16.32
C GLY A 489 20.51 -1.27 15.62
N LEU A 490 20.48 -1.32 14.27
CA LEU A 490 19.62 -0.47 13.46
C LEU A 490 18.17 -0.91 13.58
N GLU A 491 17.26 0.08 13.71
CA GLU A 491 15.82 -0.13 13.58
C GLU A 491 15.24 0.99 12.73
N SER A 492 14.48 0.64 11.68
CA SER A 492 13.88 1.62 10.78
C SER A 492 12.56 1.12 10.19
N TRP A 493 11.61 2.04 10.01
CA TRP A 493 10.37 1.78 9.29
C TRP A 493 10.53 2.09 7.82
N GLN A 494 10.14 1.14 6.97
CA GLN A 494 10.20 1.20 5.51
C GLN A 494 8.80 0.98 4.93
N GLY A 495 7.92 1.96 5.04
CA GLY A 495 6.49 1.81 4.86
C GLY A 495 5.84 1.18 6.10
N ASN A 496 5.11 0.08 5.93
CA ASN A 496 4.58 -0.72 7.05
C ASN A 496 5.52 -1.87 7.47
N LEU A 497 6.69 -1.93 6.86
CA LEU A 497 7.72 -2.92 7.15
C LEU A 497 8.73 -2.34 8.13
N ARG A 498 8.93 -3.00 9.28
CA ARG A 498 9.95 -2.64 10.25
C ARG A 498 11.18 -3.52 10.02
N PHE A 499 12.28 -2.89 9.63
CA PHE A 499 13.59 -3.51 9.41
C PHE A 499 14.46 -3.33 10.64
N VAL A 500 14.98 -4.43 11.17
CA VAL A 500 15.81 -4.44 12.38
C VAL A 500 17.05 -5.28 12.15
N THR A 501 18.21 -4.76 12.56
CA THR A 501 19.50 -5.49 12.55
C THR A 501 19.85 -5.92 13.96
N TYR A 502 20.17 -7.18 14.14
CA TYR A 502 20.70 -7.76 15.38
C TYR A 502 22.11 -8.30 15.16
N VAL A 503 22.96 -8.16 16.16
CA VAL A 503 24.31 -8.73 16.17
C VAL A 503 24.42 -9.76 17.28
N GLN A 504 24.96 -10.93 16.95
CA GLN A 504 25.32 -11.99 17.92
C GLN A 504 26.82 -12.01 18.08
N PRO A 505 27.36 -11.70 19.27
CA PRO A 505 28.78 -11.82 19.52
C PRO A 505 29.18 -13.29 19.69
N THR A 506 30.28 -13.67 19.12
CA THR A 506 30.92 -15.00 19.34
C THR A 506 31.57 -15.11 20.69
N ASP A 507 32.14 -14.01 21.20
CA ASP A 507 32.89 -13.93 22.44
C ASP A 507 32.41 -12.75 23.28
N LEU A 508 31.50 -13.00 24.22
CA LEU A 508 31.00 -11.99 25.16
C LEU A 508 31.51 -12.29 26.57
N ALA A 509 32.42 -11.45 27.07
CA ALA A 509 32.87 -11.53 28.45
C ALA A 509 32.00 -10.66 29.35
N CYS A 510 31.43 -11.27 30.39
CA CYS A 510 30.66 -10.56 31.42
C CYS A 510 31.51 -10.38 32.66
N ASN A 511 31.79 -9.14 33.05
CA ASN A 511 32.52 -8.77 34.22
C ASN A 511 31.61 -8.18 35.28
N GLU A 512 31.58 -8.78 36.47
CA GLU A 512 30.92 -8.18 37.62
C GLU A 512 31.58 -6.88 38.03
N LEU A 513 30.79 -5.87 38.35
CA LEU A 513 31.31 -4.59 38.79
C LEU A 513 31.65 -4.67 40.29
N SER A 514 32.86 -4.38 40.65
CA SER A 514 33.33 -4.39 42.05
C SER A 514 32.60 -3.37 42.94
N SER A 515 32.08 -2.29 42.33
CA SER A 515 31.25 -1.30 42.96
C SER A 515 30.05 -0.99 42.06
N PRO A 516 28.96 -1.76 42.14
CA PRO A 516 27.81 -1.61 41.26
C PRO A 516 27.15 -0.22 41.41
N PRO A 517 27.08 0.61 40.35
CA PRO A 517 26.42 1.90 40.41
C PRO A 517 24.92 1.71 40.67
N ARG A 518 24.38 2.62 41.53
CA ARG A 518 22.95 2.61 41.87
C ARG A 518 22.26 3.81 41.27
N PHE A 519 21.31 3.57 40.41
CA PHE A 519 20.49 4.59 39.78
C PHE A 519 19.23 4.81 40.62
N GLY A 520 19.02 6.05 41.02
CA GLY A 520 17.94 6.39 41.95
C GLY A 520 18.03 5.59 43.25
N LYS A 521 16.87 5.05 43.69
CA LYS A 521 16.80 4.39 45.01
C LYS A 521 16.96 2.87 44.97
N ALA A 522 16.74 2.23 43.83
CA ALA A 522 16.54 0.78 43.78
C ALA A 522 17.26 0.04 42.64
N ILE A 523 17.65 0.69 41.54
CA ILE A 523 18.20 0.01 40.37
C ILE A 523 19.72 -0.07 40.45
N ARG A 524 20.28 -1.26 40.29
CA ARG A 524 21.73 -1.49 40.28
C ARG A 524 22.17 -2.11 38.94
N LEU A 525 23.29 -1.64 38.40
CA LEU A 525 24.03 -2.33 37.36
C LEU A 525 25.03 -3.28 38.01
N THR A 526 24.83 -4.58 37.89
CA THR A 526 25.63 -5.60 38.57
C THR A 526 26.82 -6.09 37.72
N ALA A 527 26.64 -6.17 36.40
CA ALA A 527 27.69 -6.59 35.50
C ALA A 527 27.59 -5.89 34.14
N LEU A 528 28.74 -5.80 33.48
CA LEU A 528 28.89 -5.31 32.11
C LEU A 528 29.40 -6.45 31.22
N CYS A 529 28.73 -6.72 30.10
CA CYS A 529 29.15 -7.73 29.12
C CYS A 529 29.58 -7.03 27.83
N GLN A 530 30.79 -7.28 27.38
CA GLN A 530 31.40 -6.71 26.17
C GLN A 530 32.24 -7.75 25.45
N PRO A 531 32.43 -7.65 24.09
CA PRO A 531 33.30 -8.58 23.38
C PRO A 531 34.74 -8.49 23.88
N ALA A 532 35.47 -7.50 23.56
CA ALA A 532 36.87 -7.26 24.03
C ALA A 532 36.98 -5.87 24.66
N THR A 533 38.02 -5.63 25.46
CA THR A 533 38.21 -4.32 26.10
C THR A 533 39.61 -3.80 25.75
N PRO A 534 39.74 -2.65 25.03
CA PRO A 534 38.67 -1.85 24.43
C PRO A 534 38.02 -2.55 23.23
N GLN A 535 36.71 -2.34 23.08
CA GLN A 535 35.97 -2.82 21.91
C GLN A 535 36.39 -2.05 20.67
N THR A 536 36.75 -2.73 19.59
CA THR A 536 37.10 -2.13 18.30
C THR A 536 35.91 -2.31 17.35
N VAL A 537 35.39 -1.22 16.76
CA VAL A 537 34.21 -1.21 15.89
C VAL A 537 34.48 -0.33 14.67
N ALA A 538 34.14 -0.78 13.48
CA ALA A 538 34.28 0.07 12.30
C ALA A 538 33.10 1.08 12.21
N ALA A 539 33.35 2.26 11.62
CA ALA A 539 32.28 3.19 11.32
C ALA A 539 31.26 2.52 10.39
N GLY A 540 29.98 2.55 10.76
CA GLY A 540 28.88 1.82 10.10
C GLY A 540 28.53 0.47 10.75
N GLU A 541 29.31 0.00 11.72
CA GLU A 541 29.03 -1.21 12.50
C GLU A 541 28.41 -0.87 13.88
N VAL A 542 28.08 -1.90 14.64
CA VAL A 542 27.34 -1.80 15.91
C VAL A 542 28.27 -2.06 17.09
N ALA A 543 28.38 -1.08 17.99
CA ALA A 543 29.03 -1.28 19.29
C ALA A 543 28.08 -2.04 20.23
N LEU A 544 28.58 -3.05 20.94
CA LEU A 544 27.80 -3.97 21.77
C LEU A 544 27.96 -3.63 23.25
N VAL A 545 26.84 -3.44 23.94
CA VAL A 545 26.79 -3.13 25.38
C VAL A 545 25.76 -4.02 26.04
N GLY A 546 26.20 -5.06 26.72
CA GLY A 546 25.37 -5.95 27.52
C GLY A 546 25.33 -5.52 28.98
N LEU A 547 24.16 -5.23 29.48
CA LEU A 547 23.94 -4.76 30.86
C LEU A 547 23.26 -5.87 31.67
N ARG A 548 23.63 -5.97 32.95
CA ARG A 548 22.96 -6.87 33.89
C ARG A 548 22.43 -6.04 35.05
N TRP A 549 21.12 -5.93 35.08
CA TRP A 549 20.42 -5.10 36.05
C TRP A 549 19.83 -5.94 37.18
N GLN A 550 19.73 -5.34 38.37
CA GLN A 550 18.91 -5.84 39.48
C GLN A 550 18.16 -4.68 40.11
N THR A 551 16.97 -4.96 40.61
CA THR A 551 16.24 -4.02 41.46
C THR A 551 16.08 -4.53 42.86
N GLU A 552 16.23 -3.64 43.84
CA GLU A 552 16.06 -3.94 45.29
C GLU A 552 14.60 -3.78 45.74
N ALA A 553 13.76 -3.11 44.96
CA ALA A 553 12.35 -2.88 45.26
C ALA A 553 11.54 -2.82 43.97
N GLY A 554 10.24 -3.02 44.07
CA GLY A 554 9.31 -2.81 42.93
C GLY A 554 9.40 -1.38 42.42
N LEU A 555 9.41 -1.23 41.09
CA LEU A 555 9.52 0.08 40.44
C LEU A 555 8.13 0.51 39.96
N PRO A 556 7.63 1.67 40.41
CA PRO A 556 6.28 2.13 40.03
C PRO A 556 6.24 2.83 38.68
N GLN A 557 7.41 3.09 38.05
CA GLN A 557 7.55 3.86 36.82
C GLN A 557 8.36 3.10 35.79
N ARG A 558 8.11 3.45 34.52
CA ARG A 558 8.84 2.90 33.38
C ARG A 558 10.03 3.81 33.06
N TYR A 559 11.21 3.24 33.11
CA TYR A 559 12.46 3.93 32.75
C TYR A 559 13.00 3.39 31.44
N LYS A 560 13.50 4.30 30.60
CA LYS A 560 14.32 3.96 29.45
C LYS A 560 15.80 3.98 29.81
N VAL A 561 16.54 3.07 29.21
CA VAL A 561 18.00 3.07 29.23
C VAL A 561 18.48 3.81 28.00
N THR A 562 19.33 4.82 28.18
CA THR A 562 20.07 5.46 27.10
C THR A 562 21.53 5.01 27.16
N VAL A 563 22.05 4.51 26.03
CA VAL A 563 23.46 4.23 25.83
C VAL A 563 23.98 5.23 24.82
N GLN A 564 24.96 6.04 25.23
CA GLN A 564 25.52 7.10 24.39
C GLN A 564 27.00 6.90 24.16
N VAL A 565 27.45 7.17 22.94
CA VAL A 565 28.85 7.19 22.54
C VAL A 565 29.25 8.65 22.34
N LEU A 566 30.25 9.11 23.11
CA LEU A 566 30.65 10.51 23.20
C LEU A 566 32.08 10.69 22.65
N ASP A 567 32.28 11.81 21.92
CA ASP A 567 33.62 12.25 21.55
C ASP A 567 34.37 12.90 22.71
N SER A 568 35.62 13.31 22.48
CA SER A 568 36.49 13.98 23.47
C SER A 568 35.93 15.34 23.95
N ARG A 569 34.93 15.91 23.24
CA ARG A 569 34.27 17.19 23.59
C ARG A 569 32.91 16.97 24.25
N ASN A 570 32.55 15.72 24.56
CA ASN A 570 31.25 15.31 25.09
C ASN A 570 30.06 15.50 24.10
N ASN A 571 30.32 15.57 22.79
CA ASN A 571 29.24 15.50 21.83
C ASN A 571 28.78 14.06 21.66
N VAL A 572 27.46 13.86 21.58
CA VAL A 572 26.87 12.57 21.30
C VAL A 572 27.08 12.24 19.82
N ILE A 573 27.85 11.20 19.55
CA ILE A 573 28.12 10.72 18.17
C ILE A 573 27.11 9.64 17.78
N ALA A 574 26.74 8.79 18.72
CA ALA A 574 25.76 7.75 18.55
C ALA A 574 25.00 7.54 19.85
N GLN A 575 23.75 7.16 19.76
CA GLN A 575 22.96 6.79 20.94
C GLN A 575 21.90 5.75 20.60
N ARG A 576 21.51 5.01 21.64
CA ARG A 576 20.34 4.17 21.63
C ARG A 576 19.55 4.37 22.90
N ASP A 577 18.26 4.69 22.71
CA ASP A 577 17.28 4.82 23.77
C ASP A 577 16.25 3.70 23.62
N SER A 578 16.12 2.84 24.63
CA SER A 578 15.09 1.80 24.63
C SER A 578 14.65 1.47 26.05
N GLU A 579 13.44 0.95 26.18
CA GLU A 579 13.11 0.22 27.40
C GLU A 579 13.94 -1.06 27.45
N PRO A 580 14.24 -1.58 28.65
CA PRO A 580 15.04 -2.77 28.81
C PRO A 580 14.53 -3.98 28.02
N VAL A 581 15.47 -4.82 27.60
CA VAL A 581 15.21 -6.01 26.78
C VAL A 581 14.41 -5.66 25.51
N GLY A 582 14.81 -4.56 24.82
CA GLY A 582 14.15 -4.11 23.61
C GLY A 582 12.69 -3.69 23.80
N GLY A 583 12.23 -3.49 25.04
CA GLY A 583 10.84 -3.17 25.42
C GLY A 583 10.01 -4.39 25.83
N SER A 584 10.56 -5.60 25.78
CA SER A 584 9.85 -6.82 26.16
C SER A 584 9.76 -7.04 27.66
N LEU A 585 10.61 -6.36 28.46
CA LEU A 585 10.59 -6.41 29.92
C LEU A 585 10.81 -4.99 30.52
N PRO A 586 9.80 -4.13 30.51
CA PRO A 586 9.88 -2.78 31.04
C PRO A 586 10.14 -2.80 32.57
N THR A 587 10.72 -1.73 33.10
CA THR A 587 11.23 -1.69 34.49
C THR A 587 10.17 -1.92 35.57
N ASP A 588 8.92 -1.55 35.32
CA ASP A 588 7.77 -1.77 36.25
C ASP A 588 7.38 -3.26 36.38
N GLN A 589 7.91 -4.11 35.51
CA GLN A 589 7.72 -5.57 35.53
C GLN A 589 8.94 -6.34 36.03
N TRP A 590 10.00 -5.66 36.48
CA TRP A 590 11.21 -6.33 36.94
C TRP A 590 10.99 -7.11 38.24
N PRO A 591 11.36 -8.39 38.28
CA PRO A 591 11.30 -9.17 39.51
C PRO A 591 12.37 -8.65 40.50
N VAL A 592 11.98 -8.39 41.74
CA VAL A 592 12.90 -7.94 42.78
C VAL A 592 13.97 -8.99 43.06
N GLY A 593 15.24 -8.58 43.01
CA GLY A 593 16.40 -9.43 43.26
C GLY A 593 16.82 -10.33 42.09
N ALA A 594 16.04 -10.40 41.01
CA ALA A 594 16.41 -11.16 39.83
C ALA A 594 17.33 -10.35 38.90
N THR A 595 18.19 -11.03 38.17
CA THR A 595 19.04 -10.41 37.16
C THR A 595 18.28 -10.26 35.85
N VAL A 596 18.21 -9.02 35.34
CA VAL A 596 17.64 -8.69 34.04
C VAL A 596 18.79 -8.53 33.02
N VAL A 597 18.74 -9.31 31.97
CA VAL A 597 19.70 -9.27 30.84
C VAL A 597 19.20 -8.26 29.84
N ASP A 598 19.97 -7.20 29.59
CA ASP A 598 19.59 -6.09 28.74
C ASP A 598 20.71 -5.76 27.75
N ASN A 599 20.50 -6.05 26.47
CA ASN A 599 21.51 -5.98 25.42
C ASN A 599 21.23 -4.79 24.49
N HIS A 600 22.18 -3.88 24.39
CA HIS A 600 22.09 -2.69 23.53
C HIS A 600 23.14 -2.74 22.43
N GLY A 601 22.70 -2.63 21.19
CA GLY A 601 23.57 -2.37 20.04
C GLY A 601 23.52 -0.88 19.69
N VAL A 602 24.65 -0.21 19.65
CA VAL A 602 24.73 1.21 19.27
C VAL A 602 25.39 1.32 17.91
N LEU A 603 24.61 1.66 16.88
CA LEU A 603 25.14 1.85 15.53
C LEU A 603 26.07 3.07 15.49
N ILE A 604 27.34 2.86 15.19
CA ILE A 604 28.28 3.94 14.95
C ILE A 604 28.02 4.51 13.55
N PRO A 605 27.66 5.80 13.42
CA PRO A 605 27.31 6.36 12.11
C PRO A 605 28.45 6.20 11.09
N PRO A 606 28.11 5.91 9.82
CA PRO A 606 29.08 5.95 8.73
C PRO A 606 29.76 7.32 8.66
N GLY A 607 31.08 7.34 8.48
CA GLY A 607 31.86 8.58 8.45
C GLY A 607 32.31 9.08 9.82
N THR A 608 32.00 8.40 10.93
CA THR A 608 32.57 8.72 12.25
C THR A 608 34.10 8.62 12.17
N PRO A 609 34.85 9.67 12.58
CA PRO A 609 36.31 9.65 12.52
C PRO A 609 36.90 8.53 13.36
N PRO A 610 38.02 7.89 12.94
CA PRO A 610 38.73 6.94 13.77
C PRO A 610 39.24 7.58 15.05
N GLY A 611 39.14 6.86 16.18
CA GLY A 611 39.62 7.30 17.48
C GLY A 611 38.86 6.65 18.64
N ALA A 612 39.23 7.03 19.86
CA ALA A 612 38.62 6.54 21.09
C ALA A 612 37.41 7.40 21.48
N TYR A 613 36.31 6.73 21.80
CA TYR A 613 35.03 7.33 22.17
C TYR A 613 34.59 6.72 23.50
N ARG A 614 34.02 7.57 24.39
CA ARG A 614 33.48 7.08 25.68
C ARG A 614 32.06 6.56 25.53
N ILE A 615 31.78 5.44 26.20
CA ILE A 615 30.42 4.91 26.32
C ILE A 615 29.89 5.27 27.70
N ILE A 616 28.73 5.89 27.71
CA ILE A 616 27.99 6.20 28.94
C ILE A 616 26.60 5.58 28.91
N ILE A 617 26.05 5.34 30.10
CA ILE A 617 24.62 4.99 30.26
C ILE A 617 23.95 5.91 31.25
N ALA A 618 22.64 6.12 31.00
CA ALA A 618 21.74 6.74 31.96
C ALA A 618 20.36 6.06 31.89
N LEU A 619 19.60 6.19 32.97
CA LEU A 619 18.18 5.83 32.99
C LEU A 619 17.35 7.10 33.17
N TYR A 620 16.27 7.21 32.40
CA TYR A 620 15.36 8.36 32.50
C TYR A 620 13.90 7.91 32.48
N ASP A 621 13.08 8.67 33.19
CA ASP A 621 11.62 8.46 33.20
C ASP A 621 11.03 8.73 31.83
N GLN A 622 10.26 7.79 31.31
CA GLN A 622 9.72 7.85 29.94
C GLN A 622 8.80 9.04 29.71
N ASN A 623 8.09 9.51 30.75
CA ASN A 623 7.08 10.55 30.62
C ASN A 623 7.66 11.95 30.85
N SER A 624 8.54 12.10 31.87
CA SER A 624 9.13 13.41 32.24
C SER A 624 10.45 13.69 31.50
N GLY A 625 11.16 12.65 31.04
CA GLY A 625 12.52 12.76 30.51
C GLY A 625 13.59 12.98 31.60
N GLU A 626 13.23 12.99 32.87
CA GLU A 626 14.14 13.23 33.96
C GLU A 626 15.05 12.01 34.21
N ARG A 627 16.37 12.23 34.28
CA ARG A 627 17.35 11.18 34.50
C ARG A 627 17.45 10.82 35.99
N LEU A 628 17.60 9.51 36.25
CA LEU A 628 17.92 9.02 37.58
C LEU A 628 19.35 9.38 37.95
N ARG A 629 19.52 9.91 39.19
CA ARG A 629 20.84 10.26 39.69
C ARG A 629 21.51 9.12 40.42
N LEU A 630 22.83 9.09 40.32
CA LEU A 630 23.73 8.26 41.10
C LEU A 630 23.97 8.87 42.52
N PRO A 631 24.54 8.10 43.44
CA PRO A 631 24.83 8.61 44.82
C PRO A 631 25.77 9.82 44.87
N ASP A 632 26.58 10.03 43.87
CA ASP A 632 27.54 11.14 43.69
C ASP A 632 26.91 12.34 42.93
N ASP A 633 25.60 12.32 42.73
CA ASP A 633 24.80 13.33 42.04
C ASP A 633 25.00 13.41 40.50
N HIS A 634 25.81 12.54 39.91
CA HIS A 634 25.85 12.42 38.44
C HIS A 634 24.58 11.77 37.89
N ASP A 635 24.21 12.12 36.64
CA ASP A 635 23.02 11.62 35.95
C ASP A 635 23.34 10.58 34.89
N TYR A 636 24.60 10.12 34.82
CA TYR A 636 25.10 9.07 33.94
C TYR A 636 26.24 8.29 34.57
N PHE A 637 26.49 7.09 34.07
CA PHE A 637 27.62 6.26 34.46
C PHE A 637 28.50 5.96 33.25
N VAL A 638 29.85 6.04 33.38
CA VAL A 638 30.81 5.73 32.33
C VAL A 638 31.08 4.25 32.32
N LEU A 639 30.79 3.57 31.22
CA LEU A 639 31.05 2.12 31.06
C LEU A 639 32.45 1.81 30.61
N GLY A 640 33.07 2.67 29.79
CA GLY A 640 34.40 2.45 29.21
C GLY A 640 34.58 3.19 27.91
N GLU A 641 35.42 2.69 27.04
CA GLU A 641 35.75 3.27 25.74
C GLU A 641 35.50 2.26 24.61
N VAL A 642 35.16 2.78 23.43
CA VAL A 642 35.14 2.06 22.16
C VAL A 642 36.11 2.71 21.20
N GLU A 643 36.94 1.90 20.52
CA GLU A 643 37.83 2.38 19.48
C GLU A 643 37.13 2.25 18.13
N VAL A 644 36.84 3.41 17.49
CA VAL A 644 36.30 3.44 16.16
C VAL A 644 37.43 3.37 15.14
N VAL A 645 37.31 2.44 14.19
CA VAL A 645 38.28 2.25 13.11
C VAL A 645 37.65 2.53 11.74
N ARG A 646 38.48 2.67 10.72
CA ARG A 646 38.01 2.80 9.35
C ARG A 646 37.38 1.48 8.88
N PRO A 647 36.23 1.51 8.19
CA PRO A 647 35.69 0.31 7.60
C PRO A 647 36.60 -0.22 6.49
N GLN A 648 36.65 -1.54 6.35
CA GLN A 648 37.45 -2.19 5.29
C GLN A 648 36.90 -1.90 3.89
N GLN A 649 35.62 -1.73 3.78
CA GLN A 649 34.95 -1.36 2.55
C GLN A 649 34.08 -0.08 2.79
N SER A 650 34.19 0.88 1.88
CA SER A 650 33.35 2.10 1.96
C SER A 650 31.90 1.76 1.61
N LEU A 651 30.96 2.29 2.37
CA LEU A 651 29.55 2.20 2.02
C LEU A 651 29.28 2.94 0.69
N PRO A 652 28.41 2.39 -0.17
CA PRO A 652 27.93 3.13 -1.34
C PRO A 652 27.33 4.48 -0.95
N ALA A 653 27.57 5.51 -1.76
CA ALA A 653 27.05 6.87 -1.50
C ALA A 653 25.55 6.91 -1.25
N ALA A 654 24.79 6.04 -1.92
CA ALA A 654 23.34 5.94 -1.76
C ALA A 654 22.87 5.45 -0.36
N LEU A 655 23.78 4.88 0.44
CA LEU A 655 23.53 4.42 1.81
C LEU A 655 24.06 5.36 2.88
N LEU A 656 24.76 6.43 2.48
CA LEU A 656 25.20 7.45 3.42
C LEU A 656 24.03 8.35 3.77
N PRO A 657 23.90 8.85 5.00
CA PRO A 657 22.84 9.74 5.45
C PRO A 657 23.05 11.18 4.93
N LEU A 658 23.17 11.32 3.61
CA LEU A 658 23.41 12.61 2.96
C LEU A 658 22.07 13.28 2.64
N GLN A 659 21.94 14.56 2.94
CA GLN A 659 20.74 15.36 2.61
C GLN A 659 20.65 15.63 1.10
N GLN A 660 21.81 15.84 0.46
CA GLN A 660 21.90 16.08 -0.97
C GLN A 660 23.14 15.41 -1.57
N LEU A 661 22.94 14.65 -2.65
CA LEU A 661 24.03 14.11 -3.47
C LEU A 661 24.50 15.14 -4.47
N ILE A 662 25.80 15.40 -4.57
CA ILE A 662 26.39 16.42 -5.45
C ILE A 662 27.29 15.80 -6.51
N HIS A 663 28.14 14.83 -6.15
CA HIS A 663 29.13 14.18 -7.02
C HIS A 663 30.11 15.16 -7.69
N GLN A 664 30.66 16.12 -6.93
CA GLN A 664 31.61 17.10 -7.45
C GLN A 664 33.06 16.65 -7.24
N LYS A 665 33.84 16.56 -8.32
CA LYS A 665 35.27 16.26 -8.24
C LYS A 665 36.07 17.49 -7.81
N LEU A 666 36.94 17.32 -6.81
CA LEU A 666 37.87 18.32 -6.28
C LEU A 666 39.29 17.74 -6.32
N GLY A 667 39.93 17.74 -7.49
CA GLY A 667 41.22 17.06 -7.72
C GLY A 667 41.11 15.55 -7.60
N PRO A 668 41.88 14.90 -6.70
CA PRO A 668 41.77 13.45 -6.45
C PRO A 668 40.58 13.07 -5.53
N LEU A 669 39.89 14.04 -4.96
CA LEU A 669 38.74 13.85 -4.08
C LEU A 669 37.43 14.05 -4.82
N GLU A 670 36.41 13.34 -4.40
CA GLU A 670 35.04 13.54 -4.84
C GLU A 670 34.18 13.93 -3.65
N LEU A 671 33.53 15.11 -3.71
CA LEU A 671 32.46 15.48 -2.79
C LEU A 671 31.20 14.78 -3.25
N VAL A 672 30.82 13.71 -2.53
CA VAL A 672 29.67 12.89 -2.88
C VAL A 672 28.35 13.57 -2.51
N GLY A 673 28.33 14.33 -1.40
CA GLY A 673 27.15 15.05 -0.92
C GLY A 673 27.38 15.66 0.45
N TYR A 674 26.32 16.25 1.01
CA TYR A 674 26.30 16.80 2.38
C TYR A 674 24.98 16.47 3.11
#